data_597f7a920578ce400cbf62cb72f13354
#
_entry.id   597f7a920578ce400cbf62cb72f13354
#
_cell.length_a   1.000
_cell.length_b   1.000
_cell.length_c   1.000
_cell.angle_alpha   90.00
_cell.angle_beta   90.00
_cell.angle_gamma   90.00
#
_symmetry.space_group_name_H-M   'P 1'
#
loop_
_entity.id
_entity.type
_entity.pdbx_description
1 polymer ?
#
loop_
_entity_poly.entity_id
_entity_poly.type
_entity_poly.pdbx_seq_one_letter_code
_entity_poly.pdbx_strand_id
1 'polypeptide(L)'
;MAEEKFFKRRRKKPRQEWNPHWLIKLVYTGGSVALSLVKIAIGAAATVLLILLICGAVFAGTLGDYLQDDILAEAGHWSMEDYDLERTSFIYYVDSNGDIQQLQQIYTTTDRQWASLDEIPEAMVHAAVAIEDKRFYEHQGVDWITTVKACLNMFFGGDEQFGGSTITQQLVKNLTQEKSITVQRKVMEIFRAQLFEKQYDKDLIMEYYLNEIYLGRGCYGVKSAAAEYFGKELQSLTPAECASLISITNNPSLFNPYSQSVFKYKGEERDGAGRNRYRQLNVLSEMHDQGYLTDEEYEEAVNQKMVFKEGIADEDRWTVCDNAQCGYAGVRSTFLGDGDTCYCPVCGAMTSVTTNASQHVYSWYVDAVIIDFASYLAEQDGKSWDSMDENARNVYLDRIQKGGYHIYTTLDMDVQKQVDAIYTDLANIPETRSNQQLQSAIVVIDNRTGDVVALSGGVGEKKTFMGYNRATQAKLQTGSSQKPISVYAPAFESGKVTPATVFKDLPISYADGNWPKNDNRKYQYARTVYQGIVSSINTISVRTLDNIGQEYGYSFAKYNFGQKNLVERFPTETEVKSDVGLAPLALGALTVGSTVQEMATAYATFANDGVFRESRLYTKVYNSDGELVVDNTQESRKILSEKTVNYMNYCLYNAANNGTGGAAIFGGQTIAGKTGTTSSNRDRWFCGYTSHYTAAVWVGYDQPEQINLGTNPAAVLWKKVMQPIHSGLSNDALYDGSAFRSVAICLDSGKLATDACRRDARGIDRVVYVNVYPGDEPTETCDKHVMMNFCGTGGGVATDYCSSYPDADVYSAGLVKLSEEEVQEIRDAESVGLNDAYLNAGGVYYTGGEAWRGFHNEYENANGTPYLECPLHSAGAWQDTENTDDQYTDFESGDHNGFDFWPDGDG
;
A
#
# COMPACT_ATOMS: atom_id res chain seq x y z
N MET A 1 33.45 74.42 37.81
CA MET A 1 34.50 75.44 37.65
C MET A 1 34.01 76.31 36.51
N ALA A 2 33.59 77.48 36.96
CA ALA A 2 34.00 78.81 36.71
C ALA A 2 33.49 79.32 35.38
N GLU A 3 32.44 80.22 35.42
CA GLU A 3 32.51 81.69 35.52
C GLU A 3 33.16 82.26 34.26
N GLU A 4 32.64 83.28 33.58
CA GLU A 4 32.29 84.65 33.91
C GLU A 4 31.53 85.29 32.79
N LYS A 5 30.45 85.98 33.10
CA LYS A 5 30.17 87.36 33.08
C LYS A 5 30.98 88.24 32.11
N PHE A 6 30.29 88.92 31.18
CA PHE A 6 30.51 90.42 31.13
C PHE A 6 29.31 91.26 30.58
N PHE A 7 29.03 92.27 31.23
CA PHE A 7 28.06 93.38 31.03
C PHE A 7 28.39 94.24 29.80
N LYS A 8 27.42 94.87 29.14
CA LYS A 8 27.09 96.33 29.00
C LYS A 8 26.49 96.62 27.64
N ARG A 9 25.46 97.25 27.50
CA ARG A 9 25.02 98.66 27.58
C ARG A 9 23.75 98.87 26.74
N ARG A 10 22.71 99.41 27.33
CA ARG A 10 21.53 99.97 26.69
C ARG A 10 21.94 101.08 25.78
N ARG A 11 21.47 101.02 24.51
CA ARG A 11 21.23 102.20 23.66
C ARG A 11 19.76 102.21 23.33
N LYS A 12 19.11 103.34 23.61
CA LYS A 12 17.75 103.75 23.25
C LYS A 12 17.64 103.78 21.72
N LYS A 13 16.70 102.97 21.12
CA LYS A 13 16.27 103.24 19.74
C LYS A 13 15.14 104.16 19.65
N PRO A 14 15.06 104.99 18.57
CA PRO A 14 14.00 105.97 18.37
C PRO A 14 12.68 105.31 18.07
N ARG A 15 11.60 106.00 18.39
CA ARG A 15 10.21 105.58 18.04
C ARG A 15 10.11 105.55 16.55
N GLN A 16 9.77 104.35 15.98
CA GLN A 16 9.41 104.25 14.55
C GLN A 16 7.90 104.41 14.42
N GLU A 17 7.52 105.34 13.61
CA GLU A 17 6.11 105.65 13.27
C GLU A 17 5.49 104.45 12.64
N TRP A 18 4.31 104.04 13.07
CA TRP A 18 3.54 102.93 12.60
C TRP A 18 3.00 103.24 11.23
N ASN A 19 3.45 102.51 10.12
CA ASN A 19 3.03 102.66 8.79
C ASN A 19 2.06 101.53 8.44
N PRO A 20 0.78 101.68 8.26
CA PRO A 20 -0.21 100.68 8.06
C PRO A 20 -0.15 99.97 6.68
N HIS A 21 0.65 100.50 5.76
CA HIS A 21 0.73 99.95 4.39
C HIS A 21 1.33 98.52 4.30
N TRP A 22 2.14 98.06 5.28
CA TRP A 22 2.71 96.70 5.23
C TRP A 22 1.68 95.63 5.64
N LEU A 23 0.75 95.98 6.54
CA LEU A 23 -0.33 95.04 6.97
C LEU A 23 -1.32 94.83 5.81
N ILE A 24 -1.65 95.87 5.02
CA ILE A 24 -2.49 95.70 3.84
C ILE A 24 -1.82 94.85 2.75
N LYS A 25 -0.48 95.00 2.60
CA LYS A 25 0.27 94.11 1.66
C LYS A 25 0.35 92.63 2.17
N LEU A 26 0.42 92.48 3.49
CA LEU A 26 0.49 91.10 4.08
C LEU A 26 -0.88 90.43 3.95
N VAL A 27 -1.95 91.13 4.13
CA VAL A 27 -3.32 90.59 3.95
C VAL A 27 -3.61 90.27 2.45
N TYR A 28 -3.13 91.11 1.54
CA TYR A 28 -3.32 90.87 0.10
C TYR A 28 -2.44 89.77 -0.44
N THR A 29 -1.18 89.59 0.00
CA THR A 29 -0.31 88.49 -0.38
C THR A 29 -0.73 87.20 0.32
N GLY A 30 -1.10 87.22 1.59
CA GLY A 30 -1.67 86.09 2.29
C GLY A 30 -2.95 85.57 1.65
N GLY A 31 -3.87 86.44 1.28
CA GLY A 31 -5.10 86.06 0.58
C GLY A 31 -4.87 85.47 -0.82
N SER A 32 -3.90 86.01 -1.56
CA SER A 32 -3.59 85.49 -2.90
C SER A 32 -2.87 84.12 -2.81
N VAL A 33 -2.04 83.90 -1.80
CA VAL A 33 -1.39 82.59 -1.53
C VAL A 33 -2.43 81.58 -1.11
N ALA A 34 -3.34 81.95 -0.21
CA ALA A 34 -4.43 81.08 0.23
C ALA A 34 -5.35 80.68 -0.93
N LEU A 35 -5.69 81.67 -1.81
CA LEU A 35 -6.51 81.37 -2.99
C LEU A 35 -5.78 80.50 -4.01
N SER A 36 -4.46 80.59 -4.12
CA SER A 36 -3.64 79.77 -4.97
C SER A 36 -3.50 78.34 -4.37
N LEU A 37 -3.37 78.20 -3.09
CA LEU A 37 -3.38 76.90 -2.44
C LEU A 37 -4.73 76.17 -2.55
N VAL A 38 -5.84 76.88 -2.46
CA VAL A 38 -7.19 76.32 -2.69
C VAL A 38 -7.36 75.91 -4.15
N LYS A 39 -6.88 76.75 -5.10
CA LYS A 39 -6.91 76.35 -6.51
C LYS A 39 -6.07 75.14 -6.80
N ILE A 40 -4.88 75.02 -6.19
CA ILE A 40 -4.02 73.82 -6.30
C ILE A 40 -4.69 72.56 -5.66
N ALA A 41 -5.31 72.73 -4.50
CA ALA A 41 -6.05 71.65 -3.85
C ALA A 41 -7.23 71.17 -4.65
N ILE A 42 -8.04 72.12 -5.22
CA ILE A 42 -9.15 71.78 -6.10
C ILE A 42 -8.64 71.13 -7.41
N GLY A 43 -7.53 71.59 -7.96
CA GLY A 43 -6.90 70.98 -9.13
C GLY A 43 -6.40 69.61 -8.87
N ALA A 44 -5.75 69.38 -7.73
CA ALA A 44 -5.27 68.05 -7.29
C ALA A 44 -6.47 67.11 -7.05
N ALA A 45 -7.51 67.55 -6.37
CA ALA A 45 -8.72 66.73 -6.17
C ALA A 45 -9.41 66.37 -7.50
N ALA A 46 -9.52 67.35 -8.44
CA ALA A 46 -10.05 67.09 -9.76
C ALA A 46 -9.20 66.14 -10.59
N THR A 47 -7.87 66.22 -10.44
CA THR A 47 -6.94 65.30 -11.11
C THR A 47 -7.07 63.88 -10.53
N VAL A 48 -7.16 63.74 -9.21
CA VAL A 48 -7.39 62.47 -8.55
C VAL A 48 -8.74 61.85 -8.97
N LEU A 49 -9.79 62.71 -9.02
CA LEU A 49 -11.11 62.26 -9.49
C LEU A 49 -11.09 61.82 -10.97
N LEU A 50 -10.37 62.53 -11.83
CA LEU A 50 -10.18 62.15 -13.21
C LEU A 50 -9.41 60.85 -13.39
N ILE A 51 -8.35 60.66 -12.59
CA ILE A 51 -7.59 59.38 -12.57
C ILE A 51 -8.49 58.22 -12.12
N LEU A 52 -9.27 58.42 -11.07
CA LEU A 52 -10.23 57.43 -10.61
C LEU A 52 -11.30 57.09 -11.66
N LEU A 53 -11.79 58.10 -12.38
CA LEU A 53 -12.74 57.90 -13.48
C LEU A 53 -12.12 57.16 -14.67
N ILE A 54 -10.88 57.50 -15.04
CA ILE A 54 -10.16 56.79 -16.12
C ILE A 54 -9.84 55.35 -15.69
N CYS A 55 -9.33 55.17 -14.51
CA CYS A 55 -9.07 53.80 -13.96
C CYS A 55 -10.38 53.00 -13.87
N GLY A 56 -11.46 53.63 -13.45
CA GLY A 56 -12.78 52.99 -13.42
C GLY A 56 -13.32 52.65 -14.82
N ALA A 57 -13.11 53.51 -15.81
CA ALA A 57 -13.52 53.23 -17.19
C ALA A 57 -12.68 52.14 -17.86
N VAL A 58 -11.36 52.13 -17.63
CA VAL A 58 -10.46 51.08 -18.10
C VAL A 58 -10.79 49.74 -17.42
N PHE A 59 -11.01 49.77 -16.11
CA PHE A 59 -11.44 48.60 -15.36
C PHE A 59 -12.80 48.07 -15.83
N ALA A 60 -13.78 48.96 -16.08
CA ALA A 60 -15.07 48.55 -16.58
C ALA A 60 -14.99 47.99 -18.01
N GLY A 61 -14.11 48.55 -18.86
CA GLY A 61 -13.87 48.03 -20.23
C GLY A 61 -13.24 46.64 -20.20
N THR A 62 -12.15 46.49 -19.48
CA THR A 62 -11.45 45.16 -19.36
C THR A 62 -12.32 44.14 -18.65
N LEU A 63 -13.13 44.55 -17.68
CA LEU A 63 -14.10 43.68 -17.02
C LEU A 63 -15.23 43.33 -17.99
N GLY A 64 -15.67 44.26 -18.83
CA GLY A 64 -16.71 44.02 -19.85
C GLY A 64 -16.26 42.99 -20.90
N ASP A 65 -15.05 43.14 -21.43
CA ASP A 65 -14.49 42.19 -22.38
C ASP A 65 -14.30 40.81 -21.74
N TYR A 66 -13.75 40.73 -20.53
CA TYR A 66 -13.60 39.50 -19.77
C TYR A 66 -14.93 38.81 -19.43
N LEU A 67 -15.96 39.63 -19.11
CA LEU A 67 -17.31 39.13 -18.86
C LEU A 67 -17.98 38.58 -20.12
N GLN A 68 -17.70 39.17 -21.26
CA GLN A 68 -18.34 38.82 -22.54
C GLN A 68 -17.68 37.59 -23.19
N ASP A 69 -16.37 37.49 -23.15
CA ASP A 69 -15.62 36.45 -23.86
C ASP A 69 -15.38 35.19 -23.01
N ASP A 70 -15.12 35.33 -21.71
CA ASP A 70 -14.79 34.19 -20.83
C ASP A 70 -15.99 33.74 -19.95
N ILE A 71 -16.75 34.70 -19.41
CA ILE A 71 -17.79 34.37 -18.39
C ILE A 71 -19.13 34.03 -19.02
N LEU A 72 -19.63 34.83 -20.01
CA LEU A 72 -20.92 34.58 -20.64
C LEU A 72 -20.87 33.37 -21.59
N ALA A 73 -19.72 33.09 -22.19
CA ALA A 73 -19.53 31.89 -23.00
C ALA A 73 -19.53 30.61 -22.15
N GLU A 74 -18.86 30.61 -20.99
CA GLU A 74 -18.79 29.50 -20.08
C GLU A 74 -20.07 29.35 -19.22
N ALA A 75 -20.69 30.47 -18.84
CA ALA A 75 -21.92 30.48 -18.03
C ALA A 75 -23.19 30.12 -18.83
N GLY A 76 -23.16 30.29 -20.16
CA GLY A 76 -24.31 29.98 -21.04
C GLY A 76 -24.53 28.47 -21.25
N HIS A 77 -23.61 27.64 -20.87
CA HIS A 77 -23.70 26.17 -20.94
C HIS A 77 -24.04 25.52 -19.59
N TRP A 78 -24.35 26.30 -18.58
CA TRP A 78 -24.59 25.82 -17.22
C TRP A 78 -26.09 25.60 -17.00
N SER A 79 -26.50 24.32 -16.89
CA SER A 79 -27.87 23.96 -16.47
C SER A 79 -27.84 23.11 -15.20
N MET A 80 -28.91 23.04 -14.41
CA MET A 80 -29.09 22.09 -13.34
C MET A 80 -29.00 20.63 -13.84
N GLU A 81 -29.36 20.43 -15.11
CA GLU A 81 -29.31 19.14 -15.78
C GLU A 81 -27.86 18.66 -16.01
N ASP A 82 -26.90 19.59 -16.15
CA ASP A 82 -25.46 19.30 -16.19
C ASP A 82 -24.91 18.90 -14.78
N TYR A 83 -25.61 19.28 -13.74
CA TYR A 83 -25.43 18.84 -12.36
C TYR A 83 -26.47 17.80 -12.00
N ASP A 84 -26.61 16.80 -12.86
CA ASP A 84 -27.47 15.66 -12.57
C ASP A 84 -27.02 15.08 -11.23
N LEU A 85 -27.80 15.40 -10.22
CA LEU A 85 -27.58 15.05 -8.84
C LEU A 85 -27.54 13.54 -8.76
N GLU A 86 -26.32 13.02 -8.56
CA GLU A 86 -26.09 11.63 -8.29
C GLU A 86 -26.37 10.67 -9.44
N ARG A 87 -25.59 10.79 -10.51
CA ARG A 87 -25.36 9.63 -11.35
C ARG A 87 -24.57 8.64 -10.53
N THR A 88 -25.29 7.72 -9.93
CA THR A 88 -24.70 6.66 -9.14
C THR A 88 -23.75 5.84 -10.00
N SER A 89 -22.53 5.63 -9.53
CA SER A 89 -21.58 4.76 -10.20
C SER A 89 -21.86 3.29 -9.87
N PHE A 90 -21.62 2.42 -10.84
CA PHE A 90 -21.85 1.00 -10.71
C PHE A 90 -20.61 0.20 -11.08
N ILE A 91 -20.40 -0.89 -10.37
CA ILE A 91 -19.35 -1.87 -10.65
C ILE A 91 -20.03 -3.13 -11.16
N TYR A 92 -19.49 -3.69 -12.24
CA TYR A 92 -20.00 -4.89 -12.92
C TYR A 92 -18.91 -5.96 -12.98
N TYR A 93 -19.36 -7.21 -13.09
CA TYR A 93 -18.51 -8.36 -13.42
C TYR A 93 -19.20 -9.19 -14.52
N VAL A 94 -18.41 -10.06 -15.17
CA VAL A 94 -18.92 -11.01 -16.14
C VAL A 94 -19.04 -12.37 -15.46
N ASP A 95 -20.23 -12.95 -15.47
CA ASP A 95 -20.43 -14.26 -14.86
C ASP A 95 -19.91 -15.42 -15.76
N SER A 96 -19.97 -16.65 -15.25
CA SER A 96 -19.49 -17.85 -15.96
C SER A 96 -20.24 -18.15 -17.28
N ASN A 97 -21.41 -17.53 -17.52
CA ASN A 97 -22.18 -17.65 -18.77
C ASN A 97 -21.79 -16.55 -19.77
N GLY A 98 -20.99 -15.58 -19.37
CA GLY A 98 -20.63 -14.42 -20.18
C GLY A 98 -21.59 -13.23 -20.04
N ASP A 99 -22.55 -13.30 -19.10
CA ASP A 99 -23.53 -12.25 -18.86
C ASP A 99 -22.97 -11.19 -17.89
N ILE A 100 -23.23 -9.92 -18.19
CA ILE A 100 -22.84 -8.80 -17.33
C ILE A 100 -23.79 -8.71 -16.14
N GLN A 101 -23.22 -8.83 -14.95
CA GLN A 101 -23.94 -8.74 -13.69
C GLN A 101 -23.47 -7.50 -12.89
N GLN A 102 -24.41 -6.83 -12.23
CA GLN A 102 -24.07 -5.75 -11.32
C GLN A 102 -23.48 -6.34 -10.03
N LEU A 103 -22.24 -5.95 -9.74
CA LEU A 103 -21.52 -6.35 -8.52
C LEU A 103 -21.90 -5.44 -7.34
N GLN A 104 -21.79 -4.13 -7.56
CA GLN A 104 -21.97 -3.14 -6.51
C GLN A 104 -22.47 -1.82 -7.09
N GLN A 105 -23.39 -1.19 -6.38
CA GLN A 105 -23.70 0.22 -6.51
C GLN A 105 -22.76 0.99 -5.57
N ILE A 106 -22.09 2.02 -6.08
CA ILE A 106 -21.23 2.86 -5.25
C ILE A 106 -22.10 3.92 -4.61
N TYR A 107 -22.36 3.77 -3.33
CA TYR A 107 -23.11 4.74 -2.56
C TYR A 107 -22.22 5.92 -2.20
N THR A 108 -22.76 7.12 -2.19
CA THR A 108 -22.07 8.28 -1.63
C THR A 108 -21.85 8.05 -0.13
N THR A 109 -20.67 8.41 0.37
CA THR A 109 -20.37 8.40 1.83
C THR A 109 -21.19 9.46 2.57
N THR A 110 -21.85 10.30 1.81
CA THR A 110 -22.79 11.30 2.26
C THR A 110 -24.16 10.66 2.25
N ASP A 111 -24.77 10.54 3.42
CA ASP A 111 -26.17 10.21 3.52
C ASP A 111 -26.96 11.39 2.89
N ARG A 112 -27.24 11.26 1.59
CA ARG A 112 -28.07 12.22 0.85
C ARG A 112 -29.40 11.56 0.60
N GLN A 113 -30.35 11.88 1.42
CA GLN A 113 -31.74 11.57 1.16
C GLN A 113 -32.37 12.83 0.60
N TRP A 114 -32.72 12.81 -0.68
CA TRP A 114 -33.45 13.92 -1.31
C TRP A 114 -34.81 14.10 -0.67
N ALA A 115 -35.19 15.32 -0.42
CA ALA A 115 -36.52 15.70 -0.04
C ALA A 115 -37.06 16.72 -1.03
N SER A 116 -38.21 16.45 -1.66
CA SER A 116 -38.92 17.47 -2.42
C SER A 116 -39.38 18.61 -1.51
N LEU A 117 -39.58 19.79 -2.06
CA LEU A 117 -39.91 20.96 -1.24
C LEU A 117 -41.19 20.78 -0.43
N ASP A 118 -42.13 19.99 -0.92
CA ASP A 118 -43.39 19.61 -0.21
C ASP A 118 -43.17 18.61 0.95
N GLU A 119 -42.05 17.88 0.94
CA GLU A 119 -41.62 17.06 2.08
C GLU A 119 -40.87 17.85 3.16
N ILE A 120 -40.36 19.05 2.81
CA ILE A 120 -39.58 19.89 3.73
C ILE A 120 -40.53 20.75 4.59
N PRO A 121 -40.40 20.71 5.94
CA PRO A 121 -41.21 21.58 6.78
C PRO A 121 -41.06 23.06 6.42
N GLU A 122 -42.17 23.80 6.34
CA GLU A 122 -42.17 25.25 6.04
C GLU A 122 -41.26 26.02 7.02
N ALA A 123 -41.21 25.59 8.28
CA ALA A 123 -40.32 26.16 9.29
C ALA A 123 -38.83 25.99 8.95
N MET A 124 -38.41 24.96 8.18
CA MET A 124 -37.06 24.78 7.72
C MET A 124 -36.71 25.81 6.64
N VAL A 125 -37.62 26.02 5.66
CA VAL A 125 -37.49 27.04 4.63
C VAL A 125 -37.43 28.43 5.26
N HIS A 126 -38.34 28.74 6.18
CA HIS A 126 -38.37 30.02 6.89
C HIS A 126 -37.08 30.26 7.70
N ALA A 127 -36.53 29.22 8.37
CA ALA A 127 -35.29 29.32 9.12
C ALA A 127 -34.10 29.66 8.18
N ALA A 128 -34.04 29.01 7.00
CA ALA A 128 -32.99 29.27 6.01
C ALA A 128 -33.10 30.70 5.47
N VAL A 129 -34.28 31.13 5.03
CA VAL A 129 -34.52 32.48 4.54
C VAL A 129 -34.20 33.50 5.62
N ALA A 130 -34.71 33.33 6.83
CA ALA A 130 -34.57 34.28 7.91
C ALA A 130 -33.12 34.61 8.26
N ILE A 131 -32.22 33.62 8.25
CA ILE A 131 -30.83 33.79 8.70
C ILE A 131 -29.82 33.97 7.56
N GLU A 132 -30.04 33.33 6.42
CA GLU A 132 -29.06 33.34 5.32
C GLU A 132 -29.39 34.40 4.28
N ASP A 133 -30.68 34.63 3.97
CA ASP A 133 -31.07 35.53 2.87
C ASP A 133 -32.50 36.07 3.04
N LYS A 134 -32.65 37.11 3.91
CA LYS A 134 -33.96 37.70 4.30
C LYS A 134 -34.84 38.12 3.14
N ARG A 135 -34.27 38.44 1.96
CA ARG A 135 -34.96 38.90 0.79
C ARG A 135 -34.86 37.97 -0.38
N PHE A 136 -34.68 36.67 -0.08
CA PHE A 136 -34.51 35.63 -1.07
C PHE A 136 -35.59 35.68 -2.17
N TYR A 137 -36.84 35.85 -1.79
CA TYR A 137 -37.96 35.92 -2.74
C TYR A 137 -38.11 37.29 -3.44
N GLU A 138 -37.31 38.31 -3.08
CA GLU A 138 -37.42 39.67 -3.61
C GLU A 138 -36.35 40.03 -4.67
N HIS A 139 -35.19 39.40 -4.60
CA HIS A 139 -34.08 39.68 -5.53
C HIS A 139 -33.93 38.59 -6.61
N GLN A 140 -33.06 38.86 -7.59
CA GLN A 140 -32.74 37.94 -8.69
C GLN A 140 -31.27 37.49 -8.60
N GLY A 141 -31.00 36.48 -7.80
CA GLY A 141 -29.68 35.83 -7.61
C GLY A 141 -28.76 36.57 -6.66
N VAL A 142 -28.83 37.90 -6.62
CA VAL A 142 -27.94 38.72 -5.78
C VAL A 142 -28.73 39.82 -5.08
N ASP A 143 -28.62 39.86 -3.77
CA ASP A 143 -29.08 40.98 -2.97
C ASP A 143 -28.06 42.14 -3.00
N TRP A 144 -28.23 43.05 -3.96
CA TRP A 144 -27.34 44.19 -4.14
C TRP A 144 -27.27 45.12 -2.94
N ILE A 145 -28.39 45.28 -2.17
CA ILE A 145 -28.41 46.13 -1.00
C ILE A 145 -27.56 45.56 0.11
N THR A 146 -27.67 44.25 0.38
CA THR A 146 -26.86 43.54 1.38
C THR A 146 -25.41 43.41 0.92
N THR A 147 -25.15 43.11 -0.35
CA THR A 147 -23.82 43.06 -0.93
C THR A 147 -23.05 44.37 -0.81
N VAL A 148 -23.69 45.50 -1.15
CA VAL A 148 -23.07 46.84 -1.00
C VAL A 148 -22.85 47.19 0.45
N LYS A 149 -23.79 46.88 1.33
CA LYS A 149 -23.59 47.07 2.79
C LYS A 149 -22.42 46.27 3.32
N ALA A 150 -22.29 45.01 2.93
CA ALA A 150 -21.18 44.16 3.34
C ALA A 150 -19.84 44.69 2.83
N CYS A 151 -19.77 45.15 1.58
CA CYS A 151 -18.59 45.80 1.01
C CYS A 151 -18.22 47.09 1.76
N LEU A 152 -19.18 47.96 2.05
CA LEU A 152 -18.94 49.18 2.79
C LEU A 152 -18.45 48.89 4.22
N ASN A 153 -18.99 47.85 4.88
CA ASN A 153 -18.58 47.45 6.22
C ASN A 153 -17.14 46.91 6.24
N MET A 154 -16.73 46.20 5.22
CA MET A 154 -15.37 45.72 5.03
C MET A 154 -14.35 46.86 4.88
N PHE A 155 -14.72 47.99 4.24
CA PHE A 155 -13.85 49.14 4.02
C PHE A 155 -13.85 50.11 5.20
N PHE A 156 -14.96 50.26 5.93
CA PHE A 156 -15.12 51.26 6.99
C PHE A 156 -15.08 50.70 8.41
N GLY A 157 -14.83 49.37 8.58
CA GLY A 157 -14.49 48.76 9.85
C GLY A 157 -15.63 48.69 10.86
N GLY A 158 -16.80 48.20 10.47
CA GLY A 158 -17.88 47.88 11.42
C GLY A 158 -17.64 46.55 12.13
N ASP A 159 -17.96 46.49 13.43
CA ASP A 159 -17.80 45.30 14.27
C ASP A 159 -18.77 44.14 13.94
N GLU A 160 -19.66 44.29 12.99
CA GLU A 160 -20.63 43.29 12.60
C GLU A 160 -20.24 42.62 11.29
N GLN A 161 -19.90 41.32 11.36
CA GLN A 161 -19.68 40.47 10.19
C GLN A 161 -21.05 40.08 9.57
N PHE A 162 -21.55 40.87 8.64
CA PHE A 162 -22.72 40.51 7.83
C PHE A 162 -22.29 39.58 6.70
N GLY A 163 -22.90 38.41 6.60
CA GLY A 163 -22.83 37.54 5.42
C GLY A 163 -23.47 38.25 4.22
N GLY A 164 -22.71 38.48 3.15
CA GLY A 164 -23.21 39.17 1.96
C GLY A 164 -23.57 38.25 0.79
N SER A 165 -23.61 36.93 0.98
CA SER A 165 -23.93 35.94 -0.05
C SER A 165 -25.37 35.48 0.07
N THR A 166 -26.12 35.45 -1.06
CA THR A 166 -27.46 34.94 -1.12
C THR A 166 -27.52 33.42 -1.09
N ILE A 167 -28.68 32.81 -0.82
CA ILE A 167 -28.93 31.37 -0.91
C ILE A 167 -28.53 30.86 -2.30
N THR A 168 -28.92 31.55 -3.38
CA THR A 168 -28.56 31.17 -4.76
C THR A 168 -27.05 31.19 -4.96
N GLN A 169 -26.32 32.19 -4.44
CA GLN A 169 -24.86 32.23 -4.49
C GLN A 169 -24.21 31.09 -3.72
N GLN A 170 -24.78 30.72 -2.57
CA GLN A 170 -24.30 29.60 -1.78
C GLN A 170 -24.56 28.26 -2.50
N LEU A 171 -25.73 28.07 -3.10
CA LEU A 171 -26.04 26.93 -3.92
C LEU A 171 -25.08 26.78 -5.08
N VAL A 172 -24.91 27.86 -5.89
CA VAL A 172 -23.96 27.87 -7.01
C VAL A 172 -22.53 27.48 -6.53
N LYS A 173 -22.07 28.07 -5.45
CA LYS A 173 -20.77 27.73 -4.85
C LYS A 173 -20.67 26.25 -4.44
N ASN A 174 -21.72 25.68 -3.87
CA ASN A 174 -21.75 24.29 -3.45
C ASN A 174 -21.74 23.36 -4.67
N LEU A 175 -22.52 23.66 -5.69
CA LEU A 175 -22.58 22.93 -6.94
C LEU A 175 -21.25 23.00 -7.72
N THR A 176 -20.55 24.16 -7.78
CA THR A 176 -19.28 24.31 -8.50
C THR A 176 -18.09 23.76 -7.74
N GLN A 177 -18.21 23.52 -6.46
CA GLN A 177 -17.12 23.11 -5.55
C GLN A 177 -15.86 24.01 -5.63
N GLU A 178 -15.97 25.21 -6.17
CA GLU A 178 -14.87 26.18 -6.27
C GLU A 178 -14.48 26.74 -4.90
N LYS A 179 -13.44 26.22 -4.30
CA LYS A 179 -12.95 26.58 -2.95
C LYS A 179 -11.93 27.72 -2.95
N SER A 180 -11.53 28.27 -4.12
CA SER A 180 -10.54 29.34 -4.19
C SER A 180 -11.05 30.64 -3.58
N ILE A 181 -10.22 31.32 -2.77
CA ILE A 181 -10.57 32.62 -2.16
C ILE A 181 -10.04 33.75 -3.07
N THR A 182 -10.66 33.95 -4.20
CA THR A 182 -10.28 35.00 -5.16
C THR A 182 -11.45 35.94 -5.46
N VAL A 183 -11.13 37.19 -5.80
CA VAL A 183 -12.15 38.16 -6.25
C VAL A 183 -12.81 37.68 -7.55
N GLN A 184 -12.03 37.08 -8.44
CA GLN A 184 -12.49 36.51 -9.69
C GLN A 184 -13.60 35.49 -9.47
N ARG A 185 -13.36 34.51 -8.58
CA ARG A 185 -14.37 33.53 -8.20
C ARG A 185 -15.66 34.18 -7.70
N LYS A 186 -15.54 35.20 -6.82
CA LYS A 186 -16.75 35.88 -6.28
C LYS A 186 -17.52 36.61 -7.36
N VAL A 187 -16.84 37.17 -8.33
CA VAL A 187 -17.51 37.81 -9.50
C VAL A 187 -18.22 36.74 -10.34
N MET A 188 -17.57 35.61 -10.61
CA MET A 188 -18.19 34.47 -11.32
C MET A 188 -19.43 33.96 -10.60
N GLU A 189 -19.35 33.75 -9.28
CA GLU A 189 -20.46 33.32 -8.44
C GLU A 189 -21.67 34.26 -8.56
N ILE A 190 -21.43 35.57 -8.56
CA ILE A 190 -22.47 36.59 -8.72
C ILE A 190 -23.19 36.44 -10.08
N PHE A 191 -22.43 36.31 -11.16
CA PHE A 191 -23.01 36.19 -12.49
C PHE A 191 -23.73 34.85 -12.68
N ARG A 192 -23.14 33.78 -12.24
CA ARG A 192 -23.76 32.44 -12.27
C ARG A 192 -25.09 32.45 -11.47
N ALA A 193 -25.13 33.04 -10.28
CA ALA A 193 -26.34 33.14 -9.48
C ALA A 193 -27.47 33.93 -10.20
N GLN A 194 -27.12 35.02 -10.91
CA GLN A 194 -28.10 35.77 -11.70
C GLN A 194 -28.61 35.01 -12.92
N LEU A 195 -27.75 34.22 -13.58
CA LEU A 195 -28.18 33.40 -14.72
C LEU A 195 -29.04 32.23 -14.23
N PHE A 196 -28.69 31.67 -13.08
CA PHE A 196 -29.41 30.55 -12.46
C PHE A 196 -30.86 30.96 -12.13
N GLU A 197 -31.09 32.11 -11.52
CA GLU A 197 -32.46 32.60 -11.23
C GLU A 197 -33.24 33.10 -12.46
N LYS A 198 -32.61 33.19 -13.63
CA LYS A 198 -33.35 33.40 -14.89
C LYS A 198 -33.90 32.07 -15.45
N GLN A 199 -33.29 30.97 -15.10
CA GLN A 199 -33.64 29.62 -15.63
C GLN A 199 -34.57 28.87 -14.69
N TYR A 200 -34.37 29.03 -13.37
CA TYR A 200 -35.03 28.24 -12.32
C TYR A 200 -35.81 29.14 -11.37
N ASP A 201 -36.96 28.66 -10.90
CA ASP A 201 -37.77 29.37 -9.91
C ASP A 201 -37.17 29.29 -8.50
N LYS A 202 -37.66 30.11 -7.61
CA LYS A 202 -37.20 30.22 -6.24
C LYS A 202 -37.43 28.98 -5.44
N ASP A 203 -38.52 28.28 -5.69
CA ASP A 203 -38.89 27.06 -4.93
C ASP A 203 -37.95 25.94 -5.29
N LEU A 204 -37.64 25.78 -6.57
CA LEU A 204 -36.65 24.80 -7.02
C LEU A 204 -35.25 25.09 -6.47
N ILE A 205 -34.85 26.38 -6.49
CA ILE A 205 -33.54 26.80 -5.93
C ILE A 205 -33.49 26.47 -4.42
N MET A 206 -34.55 26.71 -3.69
CA MET A 206 -34.65 26.41 -2.26
C MET A 206 -34.58 24.91 -2.00
N GLU A 207 -35.31 24.10 -2.78
CA GLU A 207 -35.27 22.64 -2.72
C GLU A 207 -33.83 22.13 -2.86
N TYR A 208 -33.14 22.56 -3.93
CA TYR A 208 -31.75 22.17 -4.16
C TYR A 208 -30.81 22.67 -3.07
N TYR A 209 -30.99 23.91 -2.60
CA TYR A 209 -30.17 24.43 -1.50
C TYR A 209 -30.30 23.59 -0.24
N LEU A 210 -31.52 23.25 0.19
CA LEU A 210 -31.76 22.48 1.41
C LEU A 210 -31.31 21.02 1.29
N ASN A 211 -31.18 20.49 0.08
CA ASN A 211 -30.64 19.16 -0.18
C ASN A 211 -29.10 19.15 -0.36
N GLU A 212 -28.48 20.30 -0.71
CA GLU A 212 -27.06 20.41 -1.00
C GLU A 212 -26.19 20.95 0.14
N ILE A 213 -26.79 21.60 1.15
CA ILE A 213 -26.03 22.16 2.27
C ILE A 213 -25.36 21.10 3.12
N TYR A 214 -24.07 21.31 3.43
CA TYR A 214 -23.35 20.46 4.35
C TYR A 214 -23.63 20.83 5.80
N LEU A 215 -24.13 19.88 6.56
CA LEU A 215 -24.58 20.07 7.95
C LEU A 215 -23.67 19.35 8.97
N GLY A 216 -22.45 19.00 8.55
CA GLY A 216 -21.50 18.28 9.45
C GLY A 216 -21.71 16.78 9.50
N ARG A 217 -20.74 16.03 10.06
CA ARG A 217 -20.80 14.58 10.25
C ARG A 217 -21.10 13.76 8.98
N GLY A 218 -20.73 14.27 7.82
CA GLY A 218 -21.02 13.63 6.54
C GLY A 218 -22.43 13.87 6.00
N CYS A 219 -23.30 14.59 6.72
CA CYS A 219 -24.67 14.87 6.29
C CYS A 219 -24.71 16.00 5.27
N TYR A 220 -25.24 15.72 4.11
CA TYR A 220 -25.66 16.69 3.13
C TYR A 220 -27.18 16.65 3.01
N GLY A 221 -27.78 17.84 3.05
CA GLY A 221 -29.22 18.01 3.04
C GLY A 221 -29.89 17.83 4.39
N VAL A 222 -31.05 18.48 4.50
CA VAL A 222 -31.82 18.56 5.76
C VAL A 222 -32.44 17.24 6.18
N LYS A 223 -32.78 16.35 5.23
CA LYS A 223 -33.41 15.05 5.52
C LYS A 223 -32.40 14.12 6.23
N SER A 224 -31.19 14.01 5.70
CA SER A 224 -30.12 13.26 6.35
C SER A 224 -29.74 13.83 7.71
N ALA A 225 -29.70 15.17 7.81
CA ALA A 225 -29.39 15.83 9.08
C ALA A 225 -30.50 15.62 10.14
N ALA A 226 -31.77 15.57 9.76
CA ALA A 226 -32.87 15.25 10.66
C ALA A 226 -32.69 13.86 11.27
N ALA A 227 -32.38 12.86 10.46
CA ALA A 227 -32.13 11.50 10.90
C ALA A 227 -30.87 11.39 11.77
N GLU A 228 -29.78 12.10 11.40
CA GLU A 228 -28.51 12.04 12.13
C GLU A 228 -28.56 12.75 13.48
N TYR A 229 -29.07 13.98 13.51
CA TYR A 229 -29.02 14.79 14.74
C TYR A 229 -30.18 14.51 15.68
N PHE A 230 -31.37 14.19 15.17
CA PHE A 230 -32.56 14.02 15.97
C PHE A 230 -33.15 12.60 15.94
N GLY A 231 -32.71 11.76 14.98
CA GLY A 231 -33.31 10.43 14.79
C GLY A 231 -34.77 10.49 14.37
N LYS A 232 -35.18 11.56 13.66
CA LYS A 232 -36.55 11.84 13.26
C LYS A 232 -36.71 11.93 11.76
N GLU A 233 -37.90 11.63 11.27
CA GLU A 233 -38.34 11.97 9.93
C GLU A 233 -38.36 13.50 9.76
N LEU A 234 -37.98 14.00 8.59
CA LEU A 234 -37.85 15.42 8.31
C LEU A 234 -39.14 16.20 8.64
N GLN A 235 -40.28 15.68 8.23
CA GLN A 235 -41.60 16.30 8.43
C GLN A 235 -42.05 16.39 9.92
N SER A 236 -41.38 15.66 10.80
CA SER A 236 -41.71 15.64 12.24
C SER A 236 -40.85 16.60 13.06
N LEU A 237 -40.01 17.39 12.41
CA LEU A 237 -39.18 18.38 13.09
C LEU A 237 -39.98 19.60 13.54
N THR A 238 -39.73 20.05 14.75
CA THR A 238 -40.30 21.29 15.30
C THR A 238 -39.55 22.52 14.73
N PRO A 239 -40.14 23.74 14.80
CA PRO A 239 -39.43 24.96 14.39
C PRO A 239 -38.12 25.14 15.12
N ALA A 240 -38.01 24.77 16.39
CA ALA A 240 -36.76 24.81 17.15
C ALA A 240 -35.69 23.84 16.60
N GLU A 241 -36.09 22.65 16.19
CA GLU A 241 -35.19 21.65 15.62
C GLU A 241 -34.73 22.08 14.19
N CYS A 242 -35.65 22.62 13.39
CA CYS A 242 -35.33 23.22 12.09
C CYS A 242 -34.30 24.37 12.23
N ALA A 243 -34.51 25.29 13.16
CA ALA A 243 -33.59 26.38 13.46
C ALA A 243 -32.23 25.87 13.96
N SER A 244 -32.19 24.75 14.70
CA SER A 244 -30.97 24.11 15.17
C SER A 244 -30.15 23.53 14.00
N LEU A 245 -30.78 22.84 13.04
CA LEU A 245 -30.10 22.33 11.85
C LEU A 245 -29.55 23.46 10.98
N ILE A 246 -30.37 24.48 10.69
CA ILE A 246 -29.93 25.63 9.90
C ILE A 246 -28.82 26.41 10.62
N SER A 247 -28.72 26.34 11.94
CA SER A 247 -27.60 26.95 12.66
C SER A 247 -26.24 26.33 12.30
N ILE A 248 -26.20 25.09 11.83
CA ILE A 248 -24.97 24.38 11.48
C ILE A 248 -24.37 24.91 10.16
N THR A 249 -25.19 25.38 9.22
CA THR A 249 -24.78 25.80 7.86
C THR A 249 -23.62 26.78 7.84
N ASN A 250 -23.58 27.72 8.75
CA ASN A 250 -22.58 28.80 8.78
C ASN A 250 -21.15 28.27 9.02
N ASN A 251 -21.00 27.33 9.95
CA ASN A 251 -19.72 26.65 10.23
C ASN A 251 -20.00 25.30 10.88
N PRO A 252 -20.07 24.20 10.08
CA PRO A 252 -20.39 22.88 10.57
C PRO A 252 -19.47 22.36 11.69
N SER A 253 -18.20 22.69 11.66
CA SER A 253 -17.25 22.28 12.70
C SER A 253 -17.48 23.03 14.02
N LEU A 254 -17.94 24.29 13.95
CA LEU A 254 -18.16 25.15 15.12
C LEU A 254 -19.51 24.88 15.79
N PHE A 255 -20.55 24.72 14.99
CA PHE A 255 -21.93 24.62 15.46
C PHE A 255 -22.48 23.18 15.51
N ASN A 256 -21.63 22.17 15.26
CA ASN A 256 -22.01 20.78 15.46
C ASN A 256 -22.34 20.52 16.94
N PRO A 257 -23.60 20.12 17.28
CA PRO A 257 -24.00 19.88 18.67
C PRO A 257 -23.19 18.82 19.40
N TYR A 258 -22.64 17.85 18.67
CA TYR A 258 -21.83 16.76 19.24
C TYR A 258 -20.35 17.10 19.49
N SER A 259 -19.94 18.32 19.15
CA SER A 259 -18.56 18.76 19.40
C SER A 259 -18.28 18.92 20.89
N GLN A 260 -17.37 18.11 21.42
CA GLN A 260 -16.95 18.14 22.82
C GLN A 260 -16.00 19.29 23.17
N SER A 261 -15.52 20.04 22.18
CA SER A 261 -14.59 21.14 22.40
C SER A 261 -15.28 22.30 23.14
N VAL A 262 -14.74 22.69 24.28
CA VAL A 262 -15.23 23.83 25.10
C VAL A 262 -14.27 24.99 24.93
N PHE A 263 -14.78 26.17 24.56
CA PHE A 263 -14.01 27.41 24.51
C PHE A 263 -14.92 28.63 24.64
N LYS A 264 -14.30 29.79 24.90
CA LYS A 264 -15.06 31.05 25.07
C LYS A 264 -15.62 31.53 23.74
N TYR A 265 -16.96 31.46 23.63
CA TYR A 265 -17.69 31.93 22.45
C TYR A 265 -18.74 32.97 22.85
N LYS A 266 -18.70 34.17 22.26
CA LYS A 266 -19.59 35.31 22.59
C LYS A 266 -19.72 35.58 24.11
N GLY A 267 -18.57 35.56 24.79
CA GLY A 267 -18.46 35.95 26.20
C GLY A 267 -18.55 34.80 27.20
N GLU A 268 -19.05 33.62 26.84
CA GLU A 268 -19.24 32.47 27.72
C GLU A 268 -18.52 31.22 27.19
N GLU A 269 -18.11 30.32 28.10
CA GLU A 269 -17.61 29.01 27.72
C GLU A 269 -18.77 28.12 27.26
N ARG A 270 -18.67 27.59 26.02
CA ARG A 270 -19.70 26.76 25.41
C ARG A 270 -19.05 25.57 24.70
N ASP A 271 -19.67 24.41 24.86
CA ASP A 271 -19.45 23.25 24.01
C ASP A 271 -20.19 23.39 22.66
N GLY A 272 -20.18 22.34 21.84
CA GLY A 272 -20.86 22.33 20.55
C GLY A 272 -22.35 22.57 20.67
N ALA A 273 -23.03 21.90 21.61
CA ALA A 273 -24.46 22.07 21.86
C ALA A 273 -24.78 23.50 22.31
N GLY A 274 -23.99 24.07 23.21
CA GLY A 274 -24.17 25.44 23.69
C GLY A 274 -23.94 26.49 22.57
N ARG A 275 -23.00 26.26 21.67
CA ARG A 275 -22.78 27.14 20.49
C ARG A 275 -23.92 27.04 19.48
N ASN A 276 -24.37 25.81 19.21
CA ASN A 276 -25.54 25.55 18.36
C ASN A 276 -26.78 26.25 18.95
N ARG A 277 -27.05 26.08 20.24
CA ARG A 277 -28.16 26.73 20.92
C ARG A 277 -28.11 28.25 20.83
N TYR A 278 -26.96 28.84 21.02
CA TYR A 278 -26.80 30.30 20.87
C TYR A 278 -27.19 30.79 19.47
N ARG A 279 -26.76 30.08 18.41
CA ARG A 279 -27.11 30.47 17.04
C ARG A 279 -28.58 30.14 16.72
N GLN A 280 -29.11 29.02 17.20
CA GLN A 280 -30.50 28.64 17.06
C GLN A 280 -31.45 29.73 17.58
N LEU A 281 -31.14 30.28 18.76
CA LEU A 281 -31.93 31.39 19.33
C LEU A 281 -31.89 32.61 18.42
N ASN A 282 -30.78 32.88 17.76
CA ASN A 282 -30.69 33.96 16.78
C ASN A 282 -31.57 33.69 15.54
N VAL A 283 -31.57 32.42 15.05
CA VAL A 283 -32.42 32.03 13.93
C VAL A 283 -33.89 32.19 14.30
N LEU A 284 -34.28 31.71 15.45
CA LEU A 284 -35.66 31.84 15.93
C LEU A 284 -36.09 33.29 16.10
N SER A 285 -35.19 34.15 16.62
CA SER A 285 -35.44 35.61 16.71
C SER A 285 -35.65 36.23 15.35
N GLU A 286 -34.80 35.86 14.36
CA GLU A 286 -34.94 36.37 13.00
C GLU A 286 -36.19 35.87 12.28
N MET A 287 -36.61 34.62 12.56
CA MET A 287 -37.90 34.10 12.06
C MET A 287 -39.09 34.86 12.63
N HIS A 288 -39.05 35.17 13.92
CA HIS A 288 -40.07 35.95 14.59
C HIS A 288 -40.12 37.38 14.09
N ASP A 289 -38.96 38.10 14.03
CA ASP A 289 -38.83 39.46 13.55
C ASP A 289 -39.32 39.64 12.11
N GLN A 290 -39.24 38.57 11.29
CA GLN A 290 -39.71 38.57 9.90
C GLN A 290 -41.18 38.06 9.79
N GLY A 291 -41.82 37.71 10.87
CA GLY A 291 -43.24 37.31 10.91
C GLY A 291 -43.50 35.87 10.49
N TYR A 292 -42.44 35.02 10.46
CA TYR A 292 -42.58 33.58 10.18
C TYR A 292 -43.03 32.75 11.42
N LEU A 293 -42.91 33.34 12.61
CA LEU A 293 -43.42 32.76 13.87
C LEU A 293 -44.32 33.80 14.55
N THR A 294 -45.40 33.34 15.10
CA THR A 294 -46.21 34.12 16.04
C THR A 294 -45.48 34.24 17.40
N ASP A 295 -45.93 35.19 18.28
CA ASP A 295 -45.38 35.35 19.61
C ASP A 295 -45.44 34.03 20.44
N GLU A 296 -46.52 33.28 20.29
CA GLU A 296 -46.76 32.01 20.98
C GLU A 296 -45.83 30.91 20.45
N GLU A 297 -45.71 30.72 19.14
CA GLU A 297 -44.81 29.75 18.52
C GLU A 297 -43.35 30.09 18.79
N TYR A 298 -42.97 31.38 18.82
CA TYR A 298 -41.64 31.78 19.18
C TYR A 298 -41.28 31.44 20.62
N GLU A 299 -42.16 31.77 21.57
CA GLU A 299 -41.95 31.42 22.97
C GLU A 299 -41.86 29.90 23.17
N GLU A 300 -42.72 29.10 22.51
CA GLU A 300 -42.64 27.64 22.55
C GLU A 300 -41.31 27.14 22.02
N ALA A 301 -40.87 27.61 20.86
CA ALA A 301 -39.62 27.20 20.23
C ALA A 301 -38.39 27.59 21.06
N VAL A 302 -38.41 28.81 21.65
CA VAL A 302 -37.30 29.25 22.53
C VAL A 302 -37.25 28.45 23.83
N ASN A 303 -38.35 27.99 24.34
CA ASN A 303 -38.40 27.23 25.59
C ASN A 303 -38.21 25.72 25.38
N GLN A 304 -38.25 25.24 24.12
CA GLN A 304 -38.07 23.83 23.79
C GLN A 304 -36.65 23.36 24.17
N LYS A 305 -36.58 22.29 24.95
CA LYS A 305 -35.31 21.61 25.27
C LYS A 305 -34.88 20.77 24.07
N MET A 306 -33.68 21.03 23.57
CA MET A 306 -33.12 20.25 22.46
C MET A 306 -32.67 18.88 22.97
N VAL A 307 -33.10 17.83 22.29
CA VAL A 307 -32.70 16.46 22.53
C VAL A 307 -32.07 15.88 21.27
N PHE A 308 -30.78 15.64 21.32
CA PHE A 308 -30.04 15.08 20.20
C PHE A 308 -29.93 13.55 20.34
N LYS A 309 -29.87 12.84 19.21
CA LYS A 309 -29.87 11.37 19.12
C LYS A 309 -28.81 10.70 19.99
N GLU A 310 -27.57 11.23 20.02
CA GLU A 310 -26.47 10.68 20.85
C GLU A 310 -26.69 10.86 22.37
N GLY A 311 -27.76 11.44 22.78
CA GLY A 311 -28.17 11.53 24.21
C GLY A 311 -29.40 10.70 24.54
N ILE A 312 -29.95 9.95 23.59
CA ILE A 312 -31.14 9.09 23.78
C ILE A 312 -30.66 7.73 24.30
N ALA A 313 -31.28 7.23 25.38
CA ALA A 313 -31.05 5.88 25.86
C ALA A 313 -31.34 4.85 24.77
N ASP A 314 -30.64 3.72 24.77
CA ASP A 314 -30.81 2.66 23.76
C ASP A 314 -32.26 2.22 23.55
N GLU A 315 -33.01 2.21 24.62
CA GLU A 315 -34.46 1.84 24.70
C GLU A 315 -35.35 2.82 23.91
N ASP A 316 -34.91 4.06 23.71
CA ASP A 316 -35.67 5.13 23.02
C ASP A 316 -35.18 5.36 21.58
N ARG A 317 -34.23 4.55 21.10
CA ARG A 317 -33.76 4.64 19.71
C ARG A 317 -34.86 4.22 18.73
N TRP A 318 -34.96 4.99 17.66
CA TRP A 318 -35.86 4.67 16.55
C TRP A 318 -35.29 3.50 15.75
N THR A 319 -36.09 2.47 15.55
CA THR A 319 -35.73 1.24 14.86
C THR A 319 -36.79 0.95 13.79
N VAL A 320 -36.35 0.58 12.60
CA VAL A 320 -37.21 0.22 11.47
C VAL A 320 -37.08 -1.28 11.23
N CYS A 321 -38.18 -1.95 10.95
CA CYS A 321 -38.19 -3.37 10.65
C CYS A 321 -37.43 -3.67 9.35
N ASP A 322 -36.44 -4.57 9.38
CA ASP A 322 -35.66 -4.98 8.21
C ASP A 322 -36.47 -5.72 7.13
N ASN A 323 -37.67 -6.16 7.45
CA ASN A 323 -38.62 -6.71 6.47
C ASN A 323 -39.32 -5.58 5.71
N ALA A 324 -38.81 -5.31 4.49
CA ALA A 324 -39.33 -4.25 3.58
C ALA A 324 -40.87 -4.30 3.33
N GLN A 325 -41.51 -5.46 3.52
CA GLN A 325 -42.93 -5.61 3.35
C GLN A 325 -43.73 -5.30 4.60
N CYS A 326 -43.05 -5.15 5.76
CA CYS A 326 -43.73 -4.91 7.05
C CYS A 326 -43.96 -3.42 7.31
N GLY A 327 -42.97 -2.57 6.99
CA GLY A 327 -43.08 -1.12 7.16
C GLY A 327 -43.19 -0.63 8.62
N TYR A 328 -43.06 -1.52 9.63
CA TYR A 328 -43.15 -1.12 11.02
C TYR A 328 -41.91 -0.36 11.45
N ALA A 329 -42.14 0.80 12.06
CA ALA A 329 -41.09 1.61 12.68
C ALA A 329 -41.53 2.10 14.03
N GLY A 330 -40.64 2.12 15.04
CA GLY A 330 -40.96 2.54 16.39
C GLY A 330 -39.71 2.67 17.25
N VAL A 331 -39.86 3.11 18.50
CA VAL A 331 -38.72 3.15 19.42
C VAL A 331 -38.25 1.73 19.76
N ARG A 332 -36.92 1.58 20.01
CA ARG A 332 -36.28 0.27 20.26
C ARG A 332 -37.00 -0.57 21.31
N SER A 333 -37.52 0.09 22.35
CA SER A 333 -38.29 -0.56 23.44
C SER A 333 -39.58 -1.23 22.98
N THR A 334 -40.07 -0.91 21.77
CA THR A 334 -41.26 -1.56 21.19
C THR A 334 -40.93 -2.86 20.46
N PHE A 335 -39.63 -3.12 20.17
CA PHE A 335 -39.16 -4.34 19.56
C PHE A 335 -38.82 -5.39 20.63
N LEU A 336 -39.03 -6.66 20.33
CA LEU A 336 -38.81 -7.78 21.23
C LEU A 336 -37.36 -8.23 21.25
N GLY A 337 -36.79 -8.48 22.45
CA GLY A 337 -35.39 -8.95 22.64
C GLY A 337 -34.44 -7.86 23.08
N ASP A 338 -33.28 -8.26 23.62
CA ASP A 338 -32.24 -7.41 24.17
C ASP A 338 -30.99 -7.42 23.27
N GLY A 339 -30.23 -6.31 23.21
CA GLY A 339 -29.00 -6.19 22.47
C GLY A 339 -29.16 -5.60 21.08
N ASP A 340 -28.11 -5.79 20.22
CA ASP A 340 -28.03 -5.18 18.90
C ASP A 340 -28.95 -5.80 17.84
N THR A 341 -29.57 -6.95 18.16
CA THR A 341 -30.59 -7.60 17.34
C THR A 341 -31.90 -7.69 18.11
N CYS A 342 -32.98 -7.34 17.47
CA CYS A 342 -34.33 -7.39 18.03
C CYS A 342 -35.33 -7.99 17.04
N TYR A 343 -36.54 -8.25 17.48
CA TYR A 343 -37.58 -8.81 16.63
C TYR A 343 -38.71 -7.81 16.47
N CYS A 344 -39.13 -7.60 15.25
CA CYS A 344 -40.29 -6.75 14.95
C CYS A 344 -41.55 -7.26 15.64
N PRO A 345 -42.29 -6.42 16.41
CA PRO A 345 -43.49 -6.86 17.11
C PRO A 345 -44.66 -7.19 16.17
N VAL A 346 -44.58 -6.71 14.90
CA VAL A 346 -45.66 -6.90 13.91
C VAL A 346 -45.45 -8.16 13.07
N CYS A 347 -44.24 -8.38 12.53
CA CYS A 347 -44.00 -9.51 11.63
C CYS A 347 -43.06 -10.56 12.21
N GLY A 348 -42.48 -10.34 13.38
CA GLY A 348 -41.53 -11.26 14.01
C GLY A 348 -40.18 -11.35 13.30
N ALA A 349 -39.93 -10.53 12.27
CA ALA A 349 -38.63 -10.54 11.58
C ALA A 349 -37.52 -10.05 12.51
N MET A 350 -36.39 -10.73 12.48
CA MET A 350 -35.19 -10.28 13.13
C MET A 350 -34.74 -8.96 12.47
N THR A 351 -34.54 -7.97 13.29
CA THR A 351 -34.22 -6.60 12.89
C THR A 351 -32.98 -6.15 13.63
N SER A 352 -31.98 -5.66 12.92
CA SER A 352 -30.83 -5.04 13.55
C SER A 352 -31.19 -3.64 14.05
N VAL A 353 -30.78 -3.32 15.26
CA VAL A 353 -30.84 -1.94 15.73
C VAL A 353 -29.92 -1.11 14.91
N THR A 354 -30.45 -0.23 14.09
CA THR A 354 -29.65 0.67 13.23
C THR A 354 -28.85 1.61 14.13
N THR A 355 -27.69 1.19 14.49
CA THR A 355 -26.67 2.09 15.02
C THR A 355 -26.02 2.78 13.84
N ASN A 356 -26.41 4.01 13.57
CA ASN A 356 -25.84 4.97 12.60
C ASN A 356 -25.92 4.53 11.13
N ALA A 357 -26.12 5.49 10.26
CA ALA A 357 -26.06 5.33 8.82
C ALA A 357 -25.01 4.28 8.48
N SER A 358 -25.43 3.11 8.02
CA SER A 358 -24.54 2.03 7.65
C SER A 358 -23.62 2.55 6.55
N GLN A 359 -22.37 2.88 6.90
CA GLN A 359 -21.35 2.97 5.89
C GLN A 359 -21.40 1.63 5.17
N HIS A 360 -21.82 1.63 3.91
CA HIS A 360 -21.85 0.42 3.12
C HIS A 360 -20.43 -0.14 3.05
N VAL A 361 -20.17 -1.20 3.78
CA VAL A 361 -18.85 -1.84 3.80
C VAL A 361 -18.75 -2.69 2.54
N TYR A 362 -18.03 -2.22 1.55
CA TYR A 362 -17.77 -2.97 0.32
C TYR A 362 -16.76 -4.09 0.57
N SER A 363 -16.74 -5.06 -0.35
CA SER A 363 -15.71 -6.12 -0.34
C SER A 363 -14.30 -5.51 -0.52
N TRP A 364 -13.26 -6.28 -0.14
CA TRP A 364 -11.86 -5.88 -0.39
C TRP A 364 -11.58 -5.63 -1.87
N TYR A 365 -12.23 -6.41 -2.75
CA TYR A 365 -12.08 -6.26 -4.18
C TYR A 365 -12.69 -4.96 -4.70
N VAL A 366 -13.89 -4.63 -4.26
CA VAL A 366 -14.59 -3.37 -4.63
C VAL A 366 -13.79 -2.16 -4.17
N ASP A 367 -13.31 -2.15 -2.91
CA ASP A 367 -12.45 -1.06 -2.42
C ASP A 367 -11.18 -0.90 -3.28
N ALA A 368 -10.56 -2.03 -3.67
CA ALA A 368 -9.36 -1.99 -4.52
C ALA A 368 -9.66 -1.39 -5.90
N VAL A 369 -10.79 -1.75 -6.53
CA VAL A 369 -11.23 -1.18 -7.81
C VAL A 369 -11.43 0.32 -7.71
N ILE A 370 -12.12 0.78 -6.66
CA ILE A 370 -12.39 2.21 -6.46
C ILE A 370 -11.09 2.99 -6.25
N ILE A 371 -10.17 2.47 -5.43
CA ILE A 371 -8.88 3.13 -5.15
C ILE A 371 -8.00 3.17 -6.40
N ASP A 372 -7.97 2.09 -7.18
CA ASP A 372 -7.19 2.01 -8.41
C ASP A 372 -7.71 3.03 -9.46
N PHE A 373 -9.02 3.10 -9.65
CA PHE A 373 -9.62 4.08 -10.54
C PHE A 373 -9.45 5.52 -10.03
N ALA A 374 -9.53 5.77 -8.71
CA ALA A 374 -9.24 7.07 -8.11
C ALA A 374 -7.78 7.49 -8.35
N SER A 375 -6.85 6.55 -8.24
CA SER A 375 -5.44 6.77 -8.56
C SER A 375 -5.25 7.15 -10.03
N TYR A 376 -5.89 6.43 -10.94
CA TYR A 376 -5.88 6.76 -12.36
C TYR A 376 -6.39 8.19 -12.64
N LEU A 377 -7.52 8.58 -12.06
CA LEU A 377 -8.07 9.92 -12.22
C LEU A 377 -7.12 11.00 -11.68
N ALA A 378 -6.45 10.72 -10.56
CA ALA A 378 -5.45 11.61 -10.00
C ALA A 378 -4.23 11.77 -10.92
N GLU A 379 -3.77 10.68 -11.53
CA GLU A 379 -2.65 10.69 -12.49
C GLU A 379 -3.00 11.49 -13.75
N GLN A 380 -4.24 11.40 -14.24
CA GLN A 380 -4.71 12.22 -15.36
C GLN A 380 -4.67 13.72 -15.03
N ASP A 381 -4.93 14.09 -13.77
CA ASP A 381 -4.80 15.45 -13.27
C ASP A 381 -3.34 15.83 -12.91
N GLY A 382 -2.35 15.00 -13.25
CA GLY A 382 -0.92 15.23 -12.99
C GLY A 382 -0.52 15.12 -11.52
N LYS A 383 -1.30 14.41 -10.71
CA LYS A 383 -1.06 14.23 -9.28
C LYS A 383 -0.70 12.80 -8.96
N SER A 384 0.10 12.59 -7.91
CA SER A 384 0.47 11.26 -7.43
C SER A 384 -0.38 10.89 -6.22
N TRP A 385 -1.13 9.79 -6.35
CA TRP A 385 -1.99 9.26 -5.28
C TRP A 385 -1.24 9.02 -3.97
N ASP A 386 -0.04 8.45 -4.04
CA ASP A 386 0.79 8.13 -2.86
C ASP A 386 1.22 9.37 -2.08
N SER A 387 1.34 10.52 -2.74
CA SER A 387 1.76 11.78 -2.12
C SER A 387 0.62 12.63 -1.58
N MET A 388 -0.64 12.23 -1.81
CA MET A 388 -1.82 12.97 -1.36
C MET A 388 -2.15 12.69 0.09
N ASP A 389 -2.63 13.72 0.79
CA ASP A 389 -3.31 13.57 2.07
C ASP A 389 -4.74 12.99 1.87
N GLU A 390 -5.37 12.63 2.97
CA GLU A 390 -6.71 12.04 2.98
C GLU A 390 -7.76 12.96 2.33
N ASN A 391 -7.70 14.26 2.58
CA ASN A 391 -8.65 15.21 2.00
C ASN A 391 -8.52 15.30 0.48
N ALA A 392 -7.29 15.30 -0.03
CA ALA A 392 -7.02 15.32 -1.46
C ALA A 392 -7.48 14.02 -2.14
N ARG A 393 -7.31 12.87 -1.48
CA ARG A 393 -7.81 11.56 -1.96
C ARG A 393 -9.33 11.51 -1.98
N ASN A 394 -9.99 12.04 -0.95
CA ASN A 394 -11.45 12.07 -0.86
C ASN A 394 -12.10 12.84 -2.02
N VAL A 395 -11.43 13.83 -2.60
CA VAL A 395 -11.94 14.52 -3.82
C VAL A 395 -12.14 13.55 -4.98
N TYR A 396 -11.22 12.61 -5.17
CA TYR A 396 -11.33 11.63 -6.25
C TYR A 396 -12.31 10.51 -5.93
N LEU A 397 -12.38 10.10 -4.67
CA LEU A 397 -13.39 9.14 -4.21
C LEU A 397 -14.81 9.71 -4.39
N ASP A 398 -15.02 10.97 -4.01
CA ASP A 398 -16.26 11.69 -4.24
C ASP A 398 -16.59 11.81 -5.74
N ARG A 399 -15.58 12.09 -6.59
CA ARG A 399 -15.74 12.14 -8.04
C ARG A 399 -16.22 10.80 -8.60
N ILE A 400 -15.72 9.68 -8.10
CA ILE A 400 -16.19 8.35 -8.51
C ILE A 400 -17.61 8.10 -8.01
N GLN A 401 -17.90 8.42 -6.78
CA GLN A 401 -19.22 8.18 -6.19
C GLN A 401 -20.34 8.92 -6.96
N LYS A 402 -20.05 10.14 -7.40
CA LYS A 402 -21.00 11.07 -8.02
C LYS A 402 -20.92 11.14 -9.56
N GLY A 403 -19.95 10.46 -10.14
CA GLY A 403 -19.63 10.64 -11.56
C GLY A 403 -20.39 9.73 -12.52
N GLY A 404 -21.30 8.88 -12.03
CA GLY A 404 -22.09 7.99 -12.90
C GLY A 404 -21.24 7.01 -13.70
N TYR A 405 -20.12 6.54 -13.14
CA TYR A 405 -19.22 5.64 -13.84
C TYR A 405 -19.75 4.20 -13.84
N HIS A 406 -19.56 3.54 -14.98
CA HIS A 406 -19.82 2.12 -15.17
C HIS A 406 -18.48 1.39 -15.29
N ILE A 407 -18.06 0.69 -14.23
CA ILE A 407 -16.75 0.04 -14.10
C ILE A 407 -16.90 -1.46 -14.33
N TYR A 408 -16.24 -1.98 -15.36
CA TYR A 408 -16.28 -3.41 -15.73
C TYR A 408 -15.02 -4.10 -15.20
N THR A 409 -15.19 -4.88 -14.16
CA THR A 409 -14.08 -5.54 -13.44
C THR A 409 -13.59 -6.80 -14.13
N THR A 410 -12.45 -7.29 -13.65
CA THR A 410 -11.86 -8.59 -14.01
C THR A 410 -12.20 -9.68 -13.00
N LEU A 411 -13.11 -9.41 -12.07
CA LEU A 411 -13.53 -10.31 -11.01
C LEU A 411 -14.13 -11.61 -11.59
N ASP A 412 -13.62 -12.75 -11.13
CA ASP A 412 -14.29 -14.04 -11.21
C ASP A 412 -14.99 -14.31 -9.87
N MET A 413 -16.32 -14.24 -9.89
CA MET A 413 -17.14 -14.37 -8.69
C MET A 413 -17.01 -15.75 -8.04
N ASP A 414 -16.78 -16.80 -8.81
CA ASP A 414 -16.68 -18.15 -8.27
C ASP A 414 -15.31 -18.35 -7.58
N VAL A 415 -14.25 -17.75 -8.13
CA VAL A 415 -12.93 -17.70 -7.47
C VAL A 415 -12.98 -16.83 -6.21
N GLN A 416 -13.62 -15.64 -6.28
CA GLN A 416 -13.73 -14.74 -5.15
C GLN A 416 -14.49 -15.36 -3.97
N LYS A 417 -15.59 -16.07 -4.24
CA LYS A 417 -16.34 -16.78 -3.19
C LYS A 417 -15.48 -17.80 -2.44
N GLN A 418 -14.53 -18.47 -3.13
CA GLN A 418 -13.59 -19.39 -2.45
C GLN A 418 -12.58 -18.63 -1.59
N VAL A 419 -12.08 -17.47 -2.05
CA VAL A 419 -11.23 -16.59 -1.26
C VAL A 419 -11.98 -16.12 -0.02
N ASP A 420 -13.19 -15.61 -0.17
CA ASP A 420 -14.01 -15.09 0.91
C ASP A 420 -14.33 -16.19 1.94
N ALA A 421 -14.70 -17.39 1.50
CA ALA A 421 -14.99 -18.53 2.38
C ALA A 421 -13.81 -18.91 3.29
N ILE A 422 -12.57 -18.73 2.81
CA ILE A 422 -11.36 -19.04 3.58
C ILE A 422 -10.94 -17.87 4.46
N TYR A 423 -11.01 -16.62 3.94
CA TYR A 423 -10.47 -15.44 4.62
C TYR A 423 -11.41 -14.83 5.63
N THR A 424 -12.74 -14.99 5.48
CA THR A 424 -13.72 -14.51 6.46
C THR A 424 -13.79 -15.40 7.70
N ASP A 425 -13.58 -16.71 7.54
CA ASP A 425 -13.60 -17.65 8.66
C ASP A 425 -12.24 -17.68 9.38
N LEU A 426 -12.19 -17.06 10.55
CA LEU A 426 -10.99 -17.01 11.40
C LEU A 426 -10.49 -18.40 11.85
N ALA A 427 -11.32 -19.45 11.78
CA ALA A 427 -10.87 -20.81 12.05
C ALA A 427 -9.83 -21.32 11.03
N ASN A 428 -9.75 -20.68 9.86
CA ASN A 428 -8.73 -20.96 8.86
C ASN A 428 -7.37 -20.33 9.18
N ILE A 429 -7.34 -19.34 10.06
CA ILE A 429 -6.14 -18.58 10.43
C ILE A 429 -5.50 -19.23 11.66
N PRO A 430 -4.21 -19.55 11.63
CA PRO A 430 -3.58 -20.19 12.79
C PRO A 430 -3.62 -19.31 14.03
N GLU A 431 -3.97 -19.89 15.16
CA GLU A 431 -3.84 -19.22 16.45
C GLU A 431 -2.36 -19.05 16.83
N THR A 432 -2.04 -17.94 17.43
CA THR A 432 -0.72 -17.59 17.93
C THR A 432 -0.79 -17.11 19.38
N ARG A 433 0.37 -16.87 19.98
CA ARG A 433 0.43 -16.31 21.35
C ARG A 433 0.35 -14.80 21.40
N SER A 434 0.30 -14.14 20.25
CA SER A 434 0.19 -12.69 20.16
C SER A 434 -1.20 -12.22 20.60
N ASN A 435 -1.27 -11.01 21.16
CA ASN A 435 -2.54 -10.32 21.41
C ASN A 435 -3.11 -9.65 20.14
N GLN A 436 -2.32 -9.61 19.04
CA GLN A 436 -2.78 -9.12 17.75
C GLN A 436 -3.42 -10.26 16.95
N GLN A 437 -4.47 -9.95 16.19
CA GLN A 437 -4.98 -10.88 15.18
C GLN A 437 -3.93 -11.07 14.10
N LEU A 438 -3.54 -12.32 13.84
CA LEU A 438 -2.68 -12.64 12.71
C LEU A 438 -3.41 -12.33 11.42
N GLN A 439 -2.86 -11.44 10.60
CA GLN A 439 -3.41 -10.99 9.34
C GLN A 439 -2.87 -11.80 8.16
N SER A 440 -3.62 -11.76 7.09
CA SER A 440 -3.20 -12.30 5.79
C SER A 440 -3.84 -11.51 4.66
N ALA A 441 -3.18 -11.53 3.52
CA ALA A 441 -3.73 -11.02 2.28
C ALA A 441 -3.38 -11.96 1.12
N ILE A 442 -4.26 -12.02 0.13
CA ILE A 442 -4.10 -12.83 -1.08
C ILE A 442 -4.51 -12.05 -2.31
N VAL A 443 -3.81 -12.27 -3.41
CA VAL A 443 -4.21 -11.87 -4.76
C VAL A 443 -4.13 -13.08 -5.67
N VAL A 444 -5.17 -13.35 -6.44
CA VAL A 444 -5.25 -14.42 -7.43
C VAL A 444 -5.33 -13.81 -8.83
N ILE A 445 -4.46 -14.27 -9.72
CA ILE A 445 -4.35 -13.78 -11.11
C ILE A 445 -4.61 -14.95 -12.07
N ASP A 446 -5.41 -14.72 -13.11
CA ASP A 446 -5.51 -15.59 -14.27
C ASP A 446 -4.23 -15.45 -15.11
N ASN A 447 -3.46 -16.53 -15.22
CA ASN A 447 -2.15 -16.51 -15.90
C ASN A 447 -2.25 -16.11 -17.38
N ARG A 448 -3.35 -16.44 -18.04
CA ARG A 448 -3.55 -16.21 -19.46
C ARG A 448 -3.79 -14.73 -19.77
N THR A 449 -4.56 -14.05 -18.90
CA THR A 449 -4.97 -12.65 -19.12
C THR A 449 -4.15 -11.66 -18.31
N GLY A 450 -3.60 -12.06 -17.15
CA GLY A 450 -2.99 -11.16 -16.19
C GLY A 450 -4.02 -10.43 -15.31
N ASP A 451 -5.29 -10.80 -15.41
CA ASP A 451 -6.39 -10.19 -14.67
C ASP A 451 -6.39 -10.64 -13.21
N VAL A 452 -6.58 -9.71 -12.29
CA VAL A 452 -6.85 -10.03 -10.88
C VAL A 452 -8.28 -10.53 -10.79
N VAL A 453 -8.42 -11.83 -10.60
CA VAL A 453 -9.74 -12.49 -10.56
C VAL A 453 -10.33 -12.58 -9.17
N ALA A 454 -9.51 -12.49 -8.14
CA ALA A 454 -9.95 -12.45 -6.74
C ALA A 454 -8.87 -11.86 -5.85
N LEU A 455 -9.27 -11.27 -4.72
CA LEU A 455 -8.36 -10.84 -3.67
C LEU A 455 -9.04 -10.74 -2.30
N SER A 456 -8.23 -10.80 -1.24
CA SER A 456 -8.63 -10.37 0.10
C SER A 456 -7.51 -9.56 0.74
N GLY A 457 -7.85 -8.40 1.30
CA GLY A 457 -6.94 -7.49 1.97
C GLY A 457 -6.79 -7.69 3.48
N GLY A 458 -7.45 -8.69 4.04
CA GLY A 458 -7.41 -9.00 5.46
C GLY A 458 -8.21 -10.23 5.82
N VAL A 459 -8.17 -10.64 7.08
CA VAL A 459 -8.88 -11.82 7.60
C VAL A 459 -10.05 -11.42 8.49
N GLY A 460 -11.04 -12.31 8.58
CA GLY A 460 -12.29 -12.06 9.28
C GLY A 460 -13.26 -11.20 8.45
N GLU A 461 -14.42 -10.93 9.01
CA GLU A 461 -15.41 -10.06 8.39
C GLU A 461 -14.88 -8.62 8.29
N LYS A 462 -14.96 -8.04 7.10
CA LYS A 462 -14.57 -6.65 6.87
C LYS A 462 -15.63 -5.71 7.45
N LYS A 463 -15.21 -4.86 8.39
CA LYS A 463 -16.13 -3.96 9.14
C LYS A 463 -15.96 -2.49 8.81
N THR A 464 -14.99 -2.14 7.98
CA THR A 464 -14.62 -0.74 7.72
C THR A 464 -14.74 -0.43 6.24
N PHE A 465 -15.45 0.62 5.90
CA PHE A 465 -15.45 1.22 4.57
C PHE A 465 -14.04 1.70 4.22
N MET A 466 -13.55 1.43 3.01
CA MET A 466 -12.19 1.79 2.56
C MET A 466 -11.11 1.41 3.58
N GLY A 467 -11.27 0.25 4.24
CA GLY A 467 -10.29 -0.26 5.18
C GLY A 467 -8.93 -0.52 4.54
N TYR A 468 -7.87 -0.51 5.35
CA TYR A 468 -6.49 -0.74 4.88
C TYR A 468 -6.35 -2.11 4.21
N ASN A 469 -6.25 -2.10 2.88
CA ASN A 469 -6.18 -3.29 2.04
C ASN A 469 -4.73 -3.79 1.93
N ARG A 470 -4.40 -4.85 2.66
CA ARG A 470 -3.03 -5.39 2.70
C ARG A 470 -2.62 -6.07 1.39
N ALA A 471 -3.58 -6.38 0.51
CA ALA A 471 -3.30 -6.98 -0.79
C ALA A 471 -2.71 -5.96 -1.79
N THR A 472 -3.18 -4.71 -1.75
CA THR A 472 -2.86 -3.68 -2.74
C THR A 472 -2.11 -2.47 -2.19
N GLN A 473 -2.24 -2.18 -0.88
CA GLN A 473 -1.67 -0.98 -0.27
C GLN A 473 -0.47 -1.25 0.63
N ALA A 474 -0.43 -2.42 1.30
CA ALA A 474 0.65 -2.75 2.22
C ALA A 474 1.94 -3.01 1.45
N LYS A 475 2.97 -2.22 1.73
CA LYS A 475 4.32 -2.40 1.19
C LYS A 475 5.15 -3.19 2.20
N LEU A 476 5.40 -4.47 1.89
CA LEU A 476 5.89 -5.47 2.82
C LEU A 476 7.23 -6.05 2.35
N GLN A 477 8.11 -6.40 3.28
CA GLN A 477 9.35 -7.10 2.94
C GLN A 477 9.03 -8.52 2.47
N THR A 478 9.58 -8.89 1.32
CA THR A 478 9.26 -10.13 0.62
C THR A 478 10.08 -11.34 1.08
N GLY A 479 11.20 -11.10 1.76
CA GLY A 479 12.14 -12.16 2.12
C GLY A 479 12.56 -12.98 0.91
N SER A 480 12.75 -14.26 1.08
CA SER A 480 13.23 -15.17 0.03
C SER A 480 12.30 -15.34 -1.17
N SER A 481 11.06 -14.83 -1.14
CA SER A 481 10.20 -14.80 -2.34
C SER A 481 10.67 -13.76 -3.37
N GLN A 482 11.58 -12.85 -3.02
CA GLN A 482 12.23 -11.93 -3.94
C GLN A 482 13.21 -12.62 -4.90
N LYS A 483 13.90 -13.68 -4.45
CA LYS A 483 15.01 -14.33 -5.16
C LYS A 483 14.72 -14.74 -6.61
N PRO A 484 13.56 -15.33 -6.95
CA PRO A 484 13.22 -15.65 -8.33
C PRO A 484 13.21 -14.45 -9.26
N ILE A 485 12.76 -13.29 -8.77
CA ILE A 485 12.50 -12.07 -9.53
C ILE A 485 13.80 -11.29 -9.79
N SER A 486 14.58 -11.06 -8.75
CA SER A 486 15.75 -10.16 -8.77
C SER A 486 17.10 -10.87 -8.94
N VAL A 487 17.12 -12.20 -8.76
CA VAL A 487 18.37 -12.97 -8.79
C VAL A 487 18.35 -14.05 -9.88
N TYR A 488 17.47 -15.05 -9.74
CA TYR A 488 17.59 -16.26 -10.53
C TYR A 488 17.09 -16.14 -11.97
N ALA A 489 15.94 -15.49 -12.17
CA ALA A 489 15.45 -15.24 -13.53
C ALA A 489 16.43 -14.35 -14.34
N PRO A 490 16.90 -13.20 -13.82
CA PRO A 490 17.92 -12.43 -14.53
C PRO A 490 19.24 -13.18 -14.70
N ALA A 491 19.62 -14.06 -13.75
CA ALA A 491 20.84 -14.85 -13.87
C ALA A 491 20.76 -15.85 -15.04
N PHE A 492 19.66 -16.58 -15.16
CA PHE A 492 19.43 -17.50 -16.26
C PHE A 492 19.27 -16.76 -17.59
N GLU A 493 18.56 -15.62 -17.59
CA GLU A 493 18.34 -14.82 -18.80
C GLU A 493 19.66 -14.19 -19.33
N SER A 494 20.59 -13.84 -18.44
CA SER A 494 21.91 -13.36 -18.84
C SER A 494 22.78 -14.43 -19.49
N GLY A 495 22.45 -15.72 -19.35
CA GLY A 495 23.24 -16.85 -19.80
C GLY A 495 24.53 -17.09 -19.00
N LYS A 496 24.82 -16.28 -17.97
CA LYS A 496 26.02 -16.43 -17.14
C LYS A 496 25.93 -17.59 -16.15
N VAL A 497 24.72 -18.00 -15.83
CA VAL A 497 24.42 -18.97 -14.78
C VAL A 497 23.39 -19.98 -15.31
N THR A 498 23.56 -21.23 -14.93
CA THR A 498 22.63 -22.33 -15.19
C THR A 498 22.22 -22.99 -13.85
N PRO A 499 21.20 -23.83 -13.80
CA PRO A 499 20.90 -24.61 -12.61
C PRO A 499 22.08 -25.46 -12.08
N ALA A 500 22.99 -25.87 -12.95
CA ALA A 500 24.18 -26.67 -12.62
C ALA A 500 25.36 -25.82 -12.12
N THR A 501 25.34 -24.51 -12.29
CA THR A 501 26.41 -23.64 -11.79
C THR A 501 26.58 -23.78 -10.29
N VAL A 502 27.81 -23.96 -9.82
CA VAL A 502 28.16 -24.16 -8.42
C VAL A 502 28.75 -22.89 -7.83
N PHE A 503 28.25 -22.49 -6.68
CA PHE A 503 28.84 -21.44 -5.85
C PHE A 503 29.18 -21.98 -4.45
N LYS A 504 30.11 -21.29 -3.77
CA LYS A 504 30.46 -21.62 -2.38
C LYS A 504 29.28 -21.30 -1.45
N ASP A 505 28.88 -22.27 -0.65
CA ASP A 505 27.89 -22.09 0.42
C ASP A 505 28.61 -21.70 1.72
N LEU A 506 29.25 -20.55 1.70
CA LEU A 506 30.01 -19.96 2.80
C LEU A 506 29.67 -18.48 2.95
N PRO A 507 29.80 -17.89 4.14
CA PRO A 507 29.68 -16.44 4.33
C PRO A 507 30.62 -15.68 3.38
N ILE A 508 30.22 -14.47 3.01
CA ILE A 508 31.08 -13.55 2.23
C ILE A 508 31.89 -12.67 3.17
N SER A 509 31.33 -12.36 4.34
CA SER A 509 31.99 -11.59 5.39
C SER A 509 31.87 -12.31 6.72
N TYR A 510 32.96 -12.36 7.46
CA TYR A 510 33.05 -12.89 8.82
C TYR A 510 33.14 -11.75 9.88
N ALA A 511 33.34 -10.50 9.45
CA ALA A 511 33.26 -9.34 10.31
C ALA A 511 31.81 -9.11 10.75
N ASP A 512 31.60 -8.70 11.98
CA ASP A 512 30.29 -8.37 12.55
C ASP A 512 29.22 -9.50 12.48
N GLY A 513 29.69 -10.75 12.47
CA GLY A 513 28.81 -11.93 12.67
C GLY A 513 28.30 -12.60 11.43
N ASN A 514 29.15 -13.03 10.54
CA ASN A 514 28.89 -13.94 9.39
C ASN A 514 27.72 -13.54 8.51
N TRP A 515 28.00 -13.01 7.35
CA TRP A 515 26.95 -12.61 6.40
C TRP A 515 27.20 -13.21 5.01
N PRO A 516 26.16 -13.66 4.30
CA PRO A 516 24.80 -13.90 4.78
C PRO A 516 24.71 -15.18 5.64
N LYS A 517 23.72 -15.24 6.52
CA LYS A 517 23.38 -16.45 7.27
C LYS A 517 22.33 -17.24 6.52
N ASN A 518 22.55 -18.55 6.37
CA ASN A 518 21.48 -19.46 5.95
C ASN A 518 20.44 -19.60 7.08
N ASP A 519 19.20 -19.94 6.73
CA ASP A 519 18.09 -20.01 7.70
C ASP A 519 18.37 -21.07 8.80
N ASN A 520 18.91 -22.22 8.40
CA ASN A 520 19.31 -23.31 9.29
C ASN A 520 20.62 -23.06 10.03
N ARG A 521 21.30 -21.94 9.82
CA ARG A 521 22.61 -21.56 10.40
C ARG A 521 23.75 -22.55 10.07
N LYS A 522 23.60 -23.34 9.01
CA LYS A 522 24.58 -24.32 8.54
C LYS A 522 25.06 -23.97 7.14
N TYR A 523 26.29 -24.32 6.85
CA TYR A 523 26.93 -24.19 5.55
C TYR A 523 27.38 -25.56 5.06
N GLN A 524 27.46 -25.76 3.74
CA GLN A 524 27.81 -27.04 3.15
C GLN A 524 28.92 -26.90 2.09
N TYR A 525 29.75 -25.91 2.25
CA TYR A 525 30.91 -25.53 1.42
C TYR A 525 30.52 -25.08 0.00
N ALA A 526 29.84 -25.89 -0.77
CA ALA A 526 29.39 -25.54 -2.12
C ALA A 526 28.05 -26.20 -2.48
N ARG A 527 27.26 -25.50 -3.25
CA ARG A 527 25.95 -25.93 -3.74
C ARG A 527 25.72 -25.42 -5.15
N THR A 528 24.90 -26.15 -5.92
CA THR A 528 24.42 -25.70 -7.21
C THR A 528 23.37 -24.59 -7.05
N VAL A 529 23.19 -23.77 -8.08
CA VAL A 529 22.08 -22.79 -8.14
C VAL A 529 20.72 -23.48 -7.99
N TYR A 530 20.54 -24.66 -8.63
CA TYR A 530 19.36 -25.49 -8.42
C TYR A 530 19.09 -25.76 -6.94
N GLN A 531 20.08 -26.25 -6.20
CA GLN A 531 19.95 -26.50 -4.76
C GLN A 531 19.69 -25.20 -3.98
N GLY A 532 20.31 -24.09 -4.41
CA GLY A 532 20.11 -22.75 -3.89
C GLY A 532 18.66 -22.29 -3.96
N ILE A 533 17.97 -22.57 -5.05
CA ILE A 533 16.55 -22.24 -5.26
C ILE A 533 15.65 -23.17 -4.43
N VAL A 534 15.87 -24.49 -4.56
CA VAL A 534 15.05 -25.52 -3.92
C VAL A 534 15.07 -25.39 -2.39
N SER A 535 16.26 -25.26 -1.81
CA SER A 535 16.46 -25.14 -0.36
C SER A 535 16.53 -23.70 0.13
N SER A 536 16.31 -22.72 -0.75
CA SER A 536 16.30 -21.29 -0.39
C SER A 536 17.59 -20.75 0.25
N ILE A 537 18.76 -21.25 -0.18
CA ILE A 537 20.07 -20.97 0.42
C ILE A 537 20.46 -19.51 0.17
N ASN A 538 20.76 -18.77 1.24
CA ASN A 538 21.03 -17.33 1.18
C ASN A 538 22.39 -17.01 0.55
N THR A 539 23.42 -17.77 0.88
CA THR A 539 24.78 -17.62 0.33
C THR A 539 24.79 -17.79 -1.18
N ILE A 540 24.08 -18.79 -1.69
CA ILE A 540 23.99 -19.04 -3.14
C ILE A 540 23.24 -17.89 -3.83
N SER A 541 22.15 -17.40 -3.26
CA SER A 541 21.41 -16.26 -3.82
C SER A 541 22.27 -15.01 -3.91
N VAL A 542 22.98 -14.68 -2.83
CA VAL A 542 23.85 -13.49 -2.78
C VAL A 542 25.00 -13.61 -3.80
N ARG A 543 25.67 -14.77 -3.89
CA ARG A 543 26.75 -14.99 -4.85
C ARG A 543 26.26 -15.00 -6.30
N THR A 544 25.06 -15.50 -6.54
CA THR A 544 24.44 -15.47 -7.87
C THR A 544 24.17 -14.03 -8.30
N LEU A 545 23.61 -13.21 -7.41
CA LEU A 545 23.38 -11.79 -7.69
C LEU A 545 24.69 -11.01 -7.90
N ASP A 546 25.67 -11.28 -7.07
CA ASP A 546 26.99 -10.65 -7.20
C ASP A 546 27.65 -10.97 -8.56
N ASN A 547 27.53 -12.23 -9.01
CA ASN A 547 28.02 -12.69 -10.31
C ASN A 547 27.40 -11.96 -11.52
N ILE A 548 26.08 -11.68 -11.46
CA ILE A 548 25.38 -10.98 -12.55
C ILE A 548 25.44 -9.46 -12.43
N GLY A 549 25.68 -8.94 -11.22
CA GLY A 549 25.70 -7.53 -10.87
C GLY A 549 24.38 -7.04 -10.27
N GLN A 550 24.48 -6.28 -9.20
CA GLN A 550 23.33 -5.77 -8.41
C GLN A 550 22.46 -4.82 -9.22
N GLU A 551 23.07 -3.95 -10.03
CA GLU A 551 22.37 -3.03 -10.94
C GLU A 551 21.50 -3.78 -11.97
N TYR A 552 22.02 -4.89 -12.52
CA TYR A 552 21.28 -5.71 -13.45
C TYR A 552 20.08 -6.38 -12.78
N GLY A 553 20.28 -6.97 -11.60
CA GLY A 553 19.20 -7.58 -10.83
C GLY A 553 18.12 -6.57 -10.43
N TYR A 554 18.52 -5.37 -10.00
CA TYR A 554 17.63 -4.26 -9.68
C TYR A 554 16.80 -3.82 -10.91
N SER A 555 17.49 -3.51 -12.00
CA SER A 555 16.83 -3.05 -13.22
C SER A 555 15.85 -4.09 -13.76
N PHE A 556 16.24 -5.36 -13.69
CA PHE A 556 15.39 -6.46 -14.14
C PHE A 556 14.12 -6.58 -13.27
N ALA A 557 14.26 -6.56 -11.97
CA ALA A 557 13.12 -6.63 -11.05
C ALA A 557 12.18 -5.41 -11.21
N LYS A 558 12.74 -4.21 -11.30
CA LYS A 558 11.96 -2.98 -11.39
C LYS A 558 11.25 -2.82 -12.74
N TYR A 559 11.98 -2.93 -13.84
CA TYR A 559 11.45 -2.56 -15.15
C TYR A 559 10.89 -3.75 -15.94
N ASN A 560 11.43 -4.96 -15.75
CA ASN A 560 10.92 -6.14 -16.43
C ASN A 560 9.77 -6.76 -15.65
N PHE A 561 9.92 -7.01 -14.36
CA PHE A 561 8.89 -7.59 -13.51
C PHE A 561 7.94 -6.57 -12.87
N GLY A 562 8.10 -5.28 -13.13
CA GLY A 562 7.15 -4.25 -12.71
C GLY A 562 7.12 -3.96 -11.21
N GLN A 563 8.18 -4.24 -10.45
CA GLN A 563 8.24 -3.91 -9.03
C GLN A 563 8.48 -2.40 -8.83
N LYS A 564 7.39 -1.62 -8.87
CA LYS A 564 7.40 -0.15 -8.88
C LYS A 564 7.98 0.44 -7.60
N ASN A 565 7.83 -0.25 -6.47
CA ASN A 565 8.24 0.23 -5.16
C ASN A 565 9.74 0.07 -4.86
N LEU A 566 10.54 -0.55 -5.75
CA LEU A 566 11.99 -0.60 -5.61
C LEU A 566 12.59 0.80 -5.76
N VAL A 567 13.50 1.16 -4.85
CA VAL A 567 14.10 2.50 -4.79
C VAL A 567 15.62 2.46 -5.00
N GLU A 568 16.12 3.33 -5.89
CA GLU A 568 17.56 3.54 -6.05
C GLU A 568 18.13 4.38 -4.91
N ARG A 569 17.33 5.33 -4.43
CA ARG A 569 17.74 6.24 -3.38
C ARG A 569 16.52 6.63 -2.54
N PHE A 570 16.59 6.32 -1.26
CA PHE A 570 15.55 6.66 -0.29
C PHE A 570 16.19 7.36 0.93
N PRO A 571 16.10 8.69 1.02
CA PRO A 571 16.65 9.43 2.15
C PRO A 571 15.84 9.15 3.42
N THR A 572 16.53 8.81 4.50
CA THR A 572 15.98 8.76 5.86
C THR A 572 16.67 9.84 6.72
N GLU A 573 16.23 10.01 7.95
CA GLU A 573 16.85 10.99 8.86
C GLU A 573 18.33 10.71 9.14
N THR A 574 18.77 9.46 9.07
CA THR A 574 20.11 9.03 9.46
C THR A 574 20.99 8.58 8.29
N GLU A 575 20.40 8.09 7.20
CA GLU A 575 21.11 7.49 6.08
C GLU A 575 20.32 7.56 4.78
N VAL A 576 20.97 7.29 3.67
CA VAL A 576 20.30 7.08 2.37
C VAL A 576 20.26 5.58 2.10
N LYS A 577 19.06 4.99 2.07
CA LYS A 577 18.85 3.59 1.72
C LYS A 577 18.71 3.40 0.22
N SER A 578 19.01 2.19 -0.23
CA SER A 578 18.89 1.79 -1.64
C SER A 578 18.53 0.31 -1.72
N ASP A 579 17.72 -0.04 -2.70
CA ASP A 579 17.46 -1.43 -3.03
C ASP A 579 18.48 -1.99 -4.04
N VAL A 580 19.34 -1.13 -4.61
CA VAL A 580 20.50 -1.58 -5.38
C VAL A 580 21.54 -2.12 -4.40
N GLY A 581 21.43 -3.40 -4.07
CA GLY A 581 22.26 -4.02 -3.05
C GLY A 581 22.04 -5.52 -2.92
N LEU A 582 23.04 -6.21 -2.35
CA LEU A 582 22.96 -7.66 -2.17
C LEU A 582 21.84 -8.07 -1.19
N ALA A 583 21.72 -7.37 -0.05
CA ALA A 583 20.71 -7.71 0.95
C ALA A 583 19.27 -7.45 0.48
N PRO A 584 18.94 -6.27 -0.09
CA PRO A 584 17.59 -6.03 -0.60
C PRO A 584 17.17 -7.04 -1.68
N LEU A 585 17.99 -7.22 -2.70
CA LEU A 585 17.62 -8.03 -3.86
C LEU A 585 17.74 -9.53 -3.62
N ALA A 586 18.84 -10.00 -3.01
CA ALA A 586 19.09 -11.43 -2.83
C ALA A 586 18.40 -12.05 -1.61
N LEU A 587 17.96 -11.23 -0.64
CA LEU A 587 17.34 -11.70 0.60
C LEU A 587 15.94 -11.09 0.82
N GLY A 588 15.51 -10.16 -0.03
CA GLY A 588 14.21 -9.50 0.06
C GLY A 588 14.08 -8.54 1.25
N ALA A 589 15.20 -7.98 1.71
CA ALA A 589 15.23 -6.95 2.74
C ALA A 589 15.02 -5.56 2.11
N LEU A 590 13.91 -5.40 1.39
CA LEU A 590 13.60 -4.21 0.61
C LEU A 590 13.38 -2.99 1.50
N THR A 591 13.77 -1.82 1.00
CA THR A 591 13.67 -0.54 1.73
C THR A 591 12.22 -0.14 1.98
N VAL A 592 11.41 -0.13 0.93
CA VAL A 592 9.98 0.19 1.00
C VAL A 592 9.15 -1.09 1.10
N GLY A 593 9.52 -2.13 0.38
CA GLY A 593 8.77 -3.38 0.26
C GLY A 593 8.03 -3.51 -1.07
N SER A 594 7.20 -4.55 -1.18
CA SER A 594 6.35 -4.83 -2.34
C SER A 594 4.94 -5.18 -1.88
N THR A 595 3.94 -4.95 -2.71
CA THR A 595 2.57 -5.36 -2.41
C THR A 595 2.35 -6.83 -2.77
N VAL A 596 1.30 -7.43 -2.22
CA VAL A 596 0.91 -8.81 -2.58
C VAL A 596 0.54 -8.88 -4.06
N GLN A 597 -0.10 -7.84 -4.58
CA GLN A 597 -0.46 -7.74 -5.99
C GLN A 597 0.78 -7.70 -6.89
N GLU A 598 1.79 -6.86 -6.58
CA GLU A 598 3.05 -6.82 -7.34
C GLU A 598 3.76 -8.17 -7.35
N MET A 599 3.78 -8.88 -6.22
CA MET A 599 4.38 -10.20 -6.13
C MET A 599 3.62 -11.25 -6.95
N ALA A 600 2.29 -11.24 -6.91
CA ALA A 600 1.46 -12.11 -7.75
C ALA A 600 1.69 -11.84 -9.25
N THR A 601 1.73 -10.57 -9.64
CA THR A 601 1.98 -10.12 -11.00
C THR A 601 3.34 -10.59 -11.52
N ALA A 602 4.39 -10.44 -10.73
CA ALA A 602 5.72 -10.89 -11.10
C ALA A 602 5.79 -12.42 -11.29
N TYR A 603 5.15 -13.19 -10.39
CA TYR A 603 5.14 -14.65 -10.48
C TYR A 603 4.27 -15.19 -11.62
N ALA A 604 3.20 -14.49 -11.99
CA ALA A 604 2.37 -14.84 -13.14
C ALA A 604 3.16 -14.90 -14.46
N THR A 605 4.26 -14.13 -14.55
CA THR A 605 5.16 -14.18 -15.70
C THR A 605 5.78 -15.55 -15.93
N PHE A 606 6.13 -16.29 -14.85
CA PHE A 606 6.70 -17.64 -14.96
C PHE A 606 5.68 -18.65 -15.46
N ALA A 607 4.42 -18.47 -15.06
CA ALA A 607 3.31 -19.33 -15.48
C ALA A 607 2.79 -19.00 -16.89
N ASN A 608 3.13 -17.84 -17.41
CA ASN A 608 2.69 -17.31 -18.69
C ASN A 608 3.86 -17.21 -19.70
N ASP A 609 4.63 -18.29 -19.84
CA ASP A 609 5.71 -18.42 -20.81
C ASP A 609 6.71 -17.24 -20.84
N GLY A 610 6.91 -16.56 -19.71
CA GLY A 610 7.79 -15.41 -19.60
C GLY A 610 7.24 -14.11 -20.19
N VAL A 611 5.94 -14.05 -20.44
CA VAL A 611 5.24 -12.84 -20.86
C VAL A 611 4.72 -12.11 -19.63
N PHE A 612 5.30 -10.96 -19.36
CA PHE A 612 4.82 -10.05 -18.33
C PHE A 612 3.58 -9.31 -18.81
N ARG A 613 2.56 -9.26 -17.97
CA ARG A 613 1.41 -8.37 -18.07
C ARG A 613 1.24 -7.67 -16.74
N GLU A 614 1.03 -6.36 -16.78
CA GLU A 614 0.65 -5.65 -15.57
C GLU A 614 -0.73 -6.09 -15.14
N SER A 615 -0.90 -6.50 -13.88
CA SER A 615 -2.20 -6.94 -13.41
C SER A 615 -3.18 -5.78 -13.32
N ARG A 616 -4.45 -6.03 -13.59
CA ARG A 616 -5.52 -5.03 -13.54
C ARG A 616 -6.74 -5.58 -12.79
N LEU A 617 -7.52 -4.66 -12.23
CA LEU A 617 -8.74 -4.95 -11.49
C LEU A 617 -10.01 -4.71 -12.33
N TYR A 618 -9.89 -3.94 -13.43
CA TYR A 618 -10.99 -3.66 -14.35
C TYR A 618 -10.47 -3.53 -15.78
N THR A 619 -11.35 -3.75 -16.73
CA THR A 619 -11.04 -3.72 -18.16
C THR A 619 -11.38 -2.38 -18.79
N LYS A 620 -12.54 -1.81 -18.44
CA LYS A 620 -13.07 -0.59 -19.01
C LYS A 620 -13.88 0.20 -17.99
N VAL A 621 -13.88 1.52 -18.17
CA VAL A 621 -14.77 2.42 -17.45
C VAL A 621 -15.45 3.33 -18.45
N TYR A 622 -16.77 3.42 -18.35
CA TYR A 622 -17.58 4.36 -19.12
C TYR A 622 -18.16 5.42 -18.20
N ASN A 623 -18.38 6.63 -18.72
CA ASN A 623 -19.15 7.65 -18.00
C ASN A 623 -20.66 7.37 -18.15
N SER A 624 -21.47 8.20 -17.53
CA SER A 624 -22.93 8.15 -17.58
C SER A 624 -23.52 8.30 -18.99
N ASP A 625 -22.79 8.92 -19.91
CA ASP A 625 -23.23 9.13 -21.29
C ASP A 625 -22.85 7.97 -22.20
N GLY A 626 -22.21 6.94 -21.64
CA GLY A 626 -21.74 5.76 -22.34
C GLY A 626 -20.43 5.98 -23.10
N GLU A 627 -19.72 7.07 -22.85
CA GLU A 627 -18.41 7.33 -23.42
C GLU A 627 -17.32 6.57 -22.66
N LEU A 628 -16.35 6.03 -23.38
CA LEU A 628 -15.25 5.29 -22.81
C LEU A 628 -14.25 6.26 -22.13
N VAL A 629 -14.16 6.21 -20.82
CA VAL A 629 -13.23 7.01 -19.99
C VAL A 629 -11.88 6.31 -19.86
N VAL A 630 -11.89 4.99 -19.63
CA VAL A 630 -10.69 4.17 -19.51
C VAL A 630 -10.82 2.94 -20.39
N ASP A 631 -9.85 2.73 -21.25
CA ASP A 631 -9.55 1.44 -21.87
C ASP A 631 -8.28 0.88 -21.22
N ASN A 632 -8.46 0.00 -20.26
CA ASN A 632 -7.35 -0.61 -19.53
C ASN A 632 -6.85 -1.87 -20.27
N THR A 633 -6.61 -1.73 -21.58
CA THR A 633 -6.01 -2.80 -22.39
C THR A 633 -4.56 -2.99 -21.97
N GLN A 634 -4.24 -4.19 -21.53
CA GLN A 634 -2.90 -4.52 -21.04
C GLN A 634 -1.89 -4.62 -22.17
N GLU A 635 -0.74 -4.01 -21.98
CA GLU A 635 0.45 -4.30 -22.78
C GLU A 635 1.11 -5.59 -22.28
N SER A 636 1.47 -6.45 -23.24
CA SER A 636 2.20 -7.67 -22.93
C SER A 636 3.64 -7.57 -23.41
N ARG A 637 4.61 -7.95 -22.56
CA ARG A 637 6.03 -7.93 -22.88
C ARG A 637 6.66 -9.27 -22.60
N LYS A 638 7.29 -9.87 -23.61
CA LYS A 638 8.12 -11.07 -23.43
C LYS A 638 9.42 -10.64 -22.74
N ILE A 639 9.56 -10.96 -21.45
CA ILE A 639 10.71 -10.54 -20.64
C ILE A 639 11.66 -11.69 -20.32
N LEU A 640 11.24 -12.94 -20.51
CA LEU A 640 12.05 -14.12 -20.32
C LEU A 640 12.04 -15.00 -21.57
N SER A 641 13.19 -15.54 -21.91
CA SER A 641 13.30 -16.57 -22.94
C SER A 641 12.63 -17.88 -22.49
N GLU A 642 12.24 -18.71 -23.42
CA GLU A 642 11.68 -20.04 -23.17
C GLU A 642 12.63 -20.89 -22.28
N LYS A 643 13.92 -20.82 -22.54
CA LYS A 643 14.95 -21.52 -21.77
C LYS A 643 14.93 -21.06 -20.30
N THR A 644 14.87 -19.75 -20.07
CA THR A 644 14.80 -19.19 -18.71
C THR A 644 13.53 -19.58 -18.00
N VAL A 645 12.38 -19.56 -18.68
CA VAL A 645 11.10 -19.99 -18.13
C VAL A 645 11.15 -21.46 -17.72
N ASN A 646 11.63 -22.34 -18.59
CA ASN A 646 11.76 -23.76 -18.29
C ASN A 646 12.69 -24.01 -17.10
N TYR A 647 13.83 -23.32 -17.02
CA TYR A 647 14.73 -23.41 -15.86
C TYR A 647 14.06 -22.93 -14.57
N MET A 648 13.37 -21.77 -14.62
CA MET A 648 12.69 -21.25 -13.46
C MET A 648 11.56 -22.18 -12.99
N ASN A 649 10.75 -22.66 -13.92
CA ASN A 649 9.64 -23.56 -13.62
C ASN A 649 10.13 -24.91 -13.08
N TYR A 650 11.19 -25.49 -13.66
CA TYR A 650 11.86 -26.69 -13.13
C TYR A 650 12.34 -26.48 -11.68
N CYS A 651 13.03 -25.37 -11.42
CA CYS A 651 13.56 -25.08 -10.09
C CYS A 651 12.44 -24.77 -9.08
N LEU A 652 11.43 -23.97 -9.47
CA LEU A 652 10.32 -23.56 -8.59
C LEU A 652 9.33 -24.71 -8.33
N TYR A 653 9.14 -25.61 -9.32
CA TYR A 653 8.43 -26.87 -9.10
C TYR A 653 9.11 -27.69 -7.99
N ASN A 654 10.43 -27.86 -8.08
CA ASN A 654 11.18 -28.60 -7.07
C ASN A 654 11.23 -27.86 -5.72
N ALA A 655 11.26 -26.52 -5.71
CA ALA A 655 11.19 -25.75 -4.47
C ALA A 655 9.84 -25.92 -3.75
N ALA A 656 8.76 -26.07 -4.49
CA ALA A 656 7.44 -26.35 -3.95
C ALA A 656 7.30 -27.80 -3.49
N ASN A 657 7.74 -28.79 -4.29
CA ASN A 657 7.48 -30.22 -4.06
C ASN A 657 8.54 -30.91 -3.21
N ASN A 658 9.81 -30.56 -3.38
CA ASN A 658 10.96 -31.21 -2.73
C ASN A 658 11.73 -30.27 -1.78
N GLY A 659 11.28 -29.01 -1.65
CA GLY A 659 11.93 -27.97 -0.87
C GLY A 659 11.04 -27.40 0.23
N THR A 660 11.06 -26.07 0.35
CA THR A 660 10.41 -25.33 1.45
C THR A 660 8.91 -25.15 1.29
N GLY A 661 8.33 -25.44 0.10
CA GLY A 661 6.94 -25.14 -0.24
C GLY A 661 5.94 -26.30 -0.03
N GLY A 662 6.33 -27.43 0.54
CA GLY A 662 5.50 -28.64 0.63
C GLY A 662 4.10 -28.46 1.22
N ALA A 663 3.90 -27.47 2.09
CA ALA A 663 2.60 -27.16 2.65
C ALA A 663 1.56 -26.64 1.64
N ALA A 664 2.01 -26.17 0.47
CA ALA A 664 1.13 -25.69 -0.60
C ALA A 664 0.63 -26.83 -1.53
N ILE A 665 1.21 -28.01 -1.45
CA ILE A 665 0.94 -29.08 -2.42
C ILE A 665 -0.42 -29.72 -2.19
N PHE A 666 -1.18 -29.89 -3.28
CA PHE A 666 -2.41 -30.65 -3.33
C PHE A 666 -2.45 -31.51 -4.62
N GLY A 667 -3.27 -32.58 -4.61
CA GLY A 667 -3.35 -33.48 -5.73
C GLY A 667 -4.05 -32.91 -6.95
N GLY A 668 -3.70 -33.40 -8.14
CA GLY A 668 -4.38 -33.09 -9.40
C GLY A 668 -3.84 -31.86 -10.13
N GLN A 669 -2.81 -31.16 -9.56
CA GLN A 669 -2.18 -30.01 -10.21
C GLN A 669 -0.66 -30.03 -10.08
N THR A 670 0.01 -29.55 -11.12
CA THR A 670 1.45 -29.26 -11.10
C THR A 670 1.65 -27.89 -10.47
N ILE A 671 2.35 -27.84 -9.33
CA ILE A 671 2.50 -26.63 -8.53
C ILE A 671 3.96 -26.19 -8.51
N ALA A 672 4.22 -24.95 -8.86
CA ALA A 672 5.51 -24.29 -8.68
C ALA A 672 5.36 -23.09 -7.77
N GLY A 673 6.40 -22.76 -7.02
CA GLY A 673 6.33 -21.60 -6.12
C GLY A 673 7.50 -21.48 -5.19
N LYS A 674 7.51 -20.39 -4.43
CA LYS A 674 8.56 -20.03 -3.50
C LYS A 674 8.02 -19.49 -2.19
N THR A 675 8.56 -19.97 -1.09
CA THR A 675 8.32 -19.39 0.24
C THR A 675 9.17 -18.15 0.45
N GLY A 676 8.62 -17.17 1.17
CA GLY A 676 9.33 -16.03 1.74
C GLY A 676 9.25 -16.04 3.25
N THR A 677 10.34 -15.64 3.89
CA THR A 677 10.43 -15.42 5.34
C THR A 677 11.36 -14.24 5.57
N THR A 678 10.91 -13.27 6.32
CA THR A 678 11.76 -12.13 6.69
C THR A 678 12.53 -12.39 7.98
N SER A 679 13.51 -11.54 8.27
CA SER A 679 14.30 -11.62 9.49
C SER A 679 13.40 -11.67 10.73
N SER A 680 13.71 -12.55 11.65
CA SER A 680 12.92 -12.80 12.87
C SER A 680 11.50 -13.31 12.61
N ASN A 681 11.24 -13.91 11.44
CA ASN A 681 9.95 -14.51 11.08
C ASN A 681 8.75 -13.57 11.23
N ARG A 682 8.90 -12.27 10.89
CA ARG A 682 7.80 -11.29 11.01
C ARG A 682 6.79 -11.39 9.88
N ASP A 683 7.27 -11.74 8.69
CA ASP A 683 6.46 -11.95 7.50
C ASP A 683 6.67 -13.35 6.94
N ARG A 684 5.61 -13.99 6.54
CA ARG A 684 5.59 -15.27 5.86
C ARG A 684 4.90 -15.12 4.51
N TRP A 685 5.55 -15.56 3.46
CA TRP A 685 5.05 -15.50 2.11
C TRP A 685 4.99 -16.87 1.47
N PHE A 686 4.05 -17.01 0.57
CA PHE A 686 4.10 -18.04 -0.46
C PHE A 686 3.56 -17.43 -1.76
N CYS A 687 4.42 -17.38 -2.78
CA CYS A 687 4.05 -17.02 -4.15
C CYS A 687 4.14 -18.28 -5.00
N GLY A 688 3.04 -18.74 -5.51
CA GLY A 688 2.96 -19.99 -6.25
C GLY A 688 1.92 -19.95 -7.35
N TYR A 689 2.02 -20.90 -8.26
CA TYR A 689 1.18 -20.97 -9.45
C TYR A 689 1.00 -22.40 -9.95
N THR A 690 -0.03 -22.57 -10.76
CA THR A 690 -0.29 -23.70 -11.63
C THR A 690 -0.27 -23.21 -13.08
N SER A 691 -0.71 -24.01 -14.04
CA SER A 691 -0.93 -23.56 -15.42
C SER A 691 -2.09 -22.55 -15.55
N HIS A 692 -3.01 -22.50 -14.59
CA HIS A 692 -4.23 -21.70 -14.66
C HIS A 692 -4.11 -20.37 -13.89
N TYR A 693 -3.73 -20.45 -12.62
CA TYR A 693 -3.74 -19.33 -11.70
C TYR A 693 -2.41 -19.16 -10.99
N THR A 694 -2.06 -17.91 -10.75
CA THR A 694 -1.00 -17.50 -9.84
C THR A 694 -1.61 -16.83 -8.62
N ALA A 695 -1.13 -17.20 -7.42
CA ALA A 695 -1.50 -16.47 -6.24
C ALA A 695 -0.29 -16.15 -5.37
N ALA A 696 -0.27 -14.95 -4.81
CA ALA A 696 0.64 -14.55 -3.75
C ALA A 696 -0.14 -14.41 -2.44
N VAL A 697 0.40 -14.97 -1.37
CA VAL A 697 -0.16 -14.89 -0.01
C VAL A 697 0.90 -14.35 0.93
N TRP A 698 0.52 -13.35 1.70
CA TRP A 698 1.27 -12.84 2.83
C TRP A 698 0.55 -13.15 4.13
N VAL A 699 1.32 -13.42 5.19
CA VAL A 699 0.84 -13.57 6.57
C VAL A 699 1.77 -12.80 7.49
N GLY A 700 1.21 -11.97 8.35
CA GLY A 700 1.96 -11.14 9.30
C GLY A 700 1.05 -10.42 10.30
N TYR A 701 1.64 -9.52 11.08
CA TYR A 701 0.92 -8.64 11.98
C TYR A 701 1.00 -7.19 11.50
N ASP A 702 -0.01 -6.39 11.79
CA ASP A 702 -0.03 -4.97 11.46
C ASP A 702 1.08 -4.20 12.18
N GLN A 703 1.32 -4.54 13.44
CA GLN A 703 2.53 -4.15 14.14
C GLN A 703 3.51 -5.34 14.07
N PRO A 704 4.64 -5.21 13.36
CA PRO A 704 5.53 -6.33 13.07
C PRO A 704 5.97 -7.11 14.31
N GLU A 705 5.51 -8.34 14.45
CA GLU A 705 5.80 -9.25 15.54
C GLU A 705 6.24 -10.61 15.00
N GLN A 706 7.00 -11.39 15.79
CA GLN A 706 7.49 -12.68 15.37
C GLN A 706 6.36 -13.73 15.28
N ILE A 707 6.28 -14.41 14.14
CA ILE A 707 5.36 -15.53 13.90
C ILE A 707 6.05 -16.83 14.29
N ASN A 708 5.63 -17.42 15.39
CA ASN A 708 6.20 -18.68 15.91
C ASN A 708 5.34 -19.88 15.48
N LEU A 709 5.36 -20.19 14.20
CA LEU A 709 4.68 -21.34 13.60
C LEU A 709 5.71 -22.21 12.86
N GLY A 710 5.63 -23.53 13.06
CA GLY A 710 6.54 -24.49 12.42
C GLY A 710 6.32 -24.63 10.91
N THR A 711 5.05 -24.65 10.49
CA THR A 711 4.66 -24.72 9.08
C THR A 711 4.45 -23.31 8.55
N ASN A 712 4.78 -23.06 7.27
CA ASN A 712 4.52 -21.77 6.65
C ASN A 712 3.01 -21.55 6.46
N PRO A 713 2.39 -20.60 7.20
CA PRO A 713 0.95 -20.39 7.17
C PRO A 713 0.47 -19.83 5.82
N ALA A 714 1.31 -19.06 5.11
CA ALA A 714 0.96 -18.54 3.81
C ALA A 714 0.81 -19.66 2.76
N ALA A 715 1.68 -20.68 2.81
CA ALA A 715 1.56 -21.85 1.94
C ALA A 715 0.30 -22.68 2.26
N VAL A 716 -0.09 -22.78 3.52
CA VAL A 716 -1.33 -23.46 3.94
C VAL A 716 -2.56 -22.71 3.43
N LEU A 717 -2.62 -21.39 3.59
CA LEU A 717 -3.74 -20.57 3.12
C LEU A 717 -3.81 -20.59 1.60
N TRP A 718 -2.67 -20.49 0.92
CA TRP A 718 -2.58 -20.63 -0.53
C TRP A 718 -3.24 -21.95 -1.00
N LYS A 719 -2.88 -23.06 -0.38
CA LYS A 719 -3.48 -24.36 -0.69
C LYS A 719 -4.99 -24.38 -0.47
N LYS A 720 -5.47 -23.84 0.67
CA LYS A 720 -6.90 -23.80 1.00
C LYS A 720 -7.73 -23.07 -0.05
N VAL A 721 -7.19 -22.01 -0.65
CA VAL A 721 -7.84 -21.27 -1.71
C VAL A 721 -7.67 -21.96 -3.06
N MET A 722 -6.44 -22.33 -3.42
CA MET A 722 -6.12 -22.82 -4.76
C MET A 722 -6.71 -24.20 -5.04
N GLN A 723 -6.78 -25.05 -4.05
CA GLN A 723 -7.30 -26.40 -4.25
C GLN A 723 -8.76 -26.41 -4.74
N PRO A 724 -9.72 -25.74 -4.12
CA PRO A 724 -11.11 -25.73 -4.60
C PRO A 724 -11.29 -25.02 -5.94
N ILE A 725 -10.57 -23.92 -6.23
CA ILE A 725 -10.69 -23.21 -7.51
C ILE A 725 -10.13 -24.00 -8.69
N HIS A 726 -9.35 -25.05 -8.44
CA HIS A 726 -8.84 -25.95 -9.47
C HIS A 726 -9.71 -27.20 -9.67
N SER A 727 -10.85 -27.30 -9.01
CA SER A 727 -11.75 -28.44 -9.18
C SER A 727 -12.26 -28.50 -10.61
N GLY A 728 -11.94 -29.58 -11.31
CA GLY A 728 -12.37 -29.81 -12.70
C GLY A 728 -11.46 -29.20 -13.77
N LEU A 729 -10.40 -28.48 -13.38
CA LEU A 729 -9.43 -27.93 -14.32
C LEU A 729 -8.39 -28.98 -14.73
N SER A 730 -7.87 -28.83 -15.96
CA SER A 730 -6.78 -29.68 -16.47
C SER A 730 -5.51 -29.52 -15.64
N ASN A 731 -4.66 -30.52 -15.69
CA ASN A 731 -3.32 -30.44 -15.12
C ASN A 731 -2.29 -30.38 -16.25
N ASP A 732 -1.91 -29.17 -16.62
CA ASP A 732 -0.96 -28.96 -17.69
C ASP A 732 0.47 -28.81 -17.11
N ALA A 733 1.46 -29.25 -17.87
CA ALA A 733 2.86 -29.14 -17.48
C ALA A 733 3.30 -27.68 -17.47
N LEU A 734 4.05 -27.29 -16.43
CA LEU A 734 4.62 -25.93 -16.33
C LEU A 734 5.92 -25.74 -17.11
N TYR A 735 6.59 -26.86 -17.46
CA TYR A 735 7.83 -26.83 -18.23
C TYR A 735 7.98 -28.13 -19.05
N ASP A 736 8.73 -28.03 -20.13
CA ASP A 736 9.08 -29.20 -20.94
C ASP A 736 10.29 -29.93 -20.35
N GLY A 737 10.02 -31.01 -19.60
CA GLY A 737 11.07 -31.85 -19.03
C GLY A 737 11.90 -32.59 -20.08
N SER A 738 11.38 -32.78 -21.31
CA SER A 738 12.09 -33.47 -22.40
C SER A 738 13.19 -32.62 -23.01
N ALA A 739 13.14 -31.31 -22.84
CA ALA A 739 14.18 -30.38 -23.28
C ALA A 739 15.48 -30.45 -22.45
N PHE A 740 15.42 -31.13 -21.30
CA PHE A 740 16.55 -31.22 -20.38
C PHE A 740 17.36 -32.50 -20.56
N ARG A 741 18.66 -32.36 -20.24
CA ARG A 741 19.59 -33.47 -20.03
C ARG A 741 20.04 -33.48 -18.57
N SER A 742 19.97 -34.62 -17.91
CA SER A 742 20.49 -34.80 -16.57
C SER A 742 22.01 -34.96 -16.60
N VAL A 743 22.71 -34.13 -15.83
CA VAL A 743 24.18 -34.13 -15.73
C VAL A 743 24.60 -34.30 -14.28
N ALA A 744 25.66 -35.09 -14.06
CA ALA A 744 26.27 -35.31 -12.75
C ALA A 744 27.34 -34.23 -12.52
N ILE A 745 27.15 -33.38 -11.52
CA ILE A 745 28.03 -32.27 -11.18
C ILE A 745 28.79 -32.55 -9.90
N CYS A 746 30.10 -32.39 -9.93
CA CYS A 746 30.93 -32.40 -8.73
C CYS A 746 30.81 -31.03 -8.02
N LEU A 747 30.35 -31.03 -6.77
CA LEU A 747 30.18 -29.80 -6.00
C LEU A 747 31.51 -29.12 -5.63
N ASP A 748 32.63 -29.85 -5.56
CA ASP A 748 33.93 -29.28 -5.20
C ASP A 748 34.61 -28.55 -6.37
N SER A 749 34.36 -28.99 -7.60
CA SER A 749 34.95 -28.39 -8.81
C SER A 749 33.97 -27.55 -9.62
N GLY A 750 32.65 -27.80 -9.50
CA GLY A 750 31.64 -27.23 -10.39
C GLY A 750 31.62 -27.86 -11.79
N LYS A 751 32.39 -28.91 -12.03
CA LYS A 751 32.58 -29.59 -13.31
C LYS A 751 31.86 -30.94 -13.35
N LEU A 752 31.87 -31.63 -14.49
CA LEU A 752 31.28 -32.97 -14.62
C LEU A 752 31.95 -33.94 -13.65
N ALA A 753 31.13 -34.70 -12.91
CA ALA A 753 31.62 -35.65 -11.91
C ALA A 753 32.29 -36.85 -12.57
N THR A 754 33.40 -37.31 -11.99
CA THR A 754 34.13 -38.52 -12.34
C THR A 754 33.86 -39.64 -11.33
N ASP A 755 34.39 -40.84 -11.56
CA ASP A 755 34.28 -41.93 -10.61
C ASP A 755 35.00 -41.63 -9.27
N ALA A 756 36.05 -40.79 -9.31
CA ALA A 756 36.70 -40.33 -8.10
C ALA A 756 35.76 -39.50 -7.21
N CYS A 757 34.90 -38.66 -7.83
CA CYS A 757 33.91 -37.90 -7.07
C CYS A 757 32.83 -38.74 -6.40
N ARG A 758 32.47 -39.88 -7.03
CA ARG A 758 31.46 -40.83 -6.51
C ARG A 758 32.00 -41.73 -5.37
N ARG A 759 33.31 -41.85 -5.31
CA ARG A 759 34.02 -42.62 -4.28
C ARG A 759 34.77 -41.72 -3.32
N ASP A 760 34.23 -40.55 -3.07
CA ASP A 760 34.86 -39.55 -2.19
C ASP A 760 35.16 -40.18 -0.82
N ALA A 761 36.42 -40.17 -0.45
CA ALA A 761 36.92 -40.79 0.76
C ALA A 761 36.38 -40.16 2.05
N ARG A 762 35.85 -38.90 1.96
CA ARG A 762 35.20 -38.27 3.10
C ARG A 762 33.85 -38.88 3.46
N GLY A 763 33.29 -39.79 2.64
CA GLY A 763 32.00 -40.40 2.88
C GLY A 763 30.80 -39.41 2.77
N ILE A 764 31.01 -38.24 2.13
CA ILE A 764 29.99 -37.25 1.89
C ILE A 764 29.60 -37.24 0.40
N ASP A 765 28.29 -37.06 0.14
CA ASP A 765 27.82 -36.98 -1.23
C ASP A 765 28.17 -35.60 -1.84
N ARG A 766 29.11 -35.65 -2.79
CA ARG A 766 29.62 -34.48 -3.51
C ARG A 766 29.19 -34.47 -4.98
N VAL A 767 28.34 -35.40 -5.39
CA VAL A 767 27.81 -35.50 -6.75
C VAL A 767 26.32 -35.19 -6.74
N VAL A 768 25.90 -34.19 -7.48
CA VAL A 768 24.49 -33.83 -7.64
C VAL A 768 24.07 -33.96 -9.10
N TYR A 769 22.89 -34.53 -9.32
CA TYR A 769 22.28 -34.61 -10.65
C TYR A 769 21.39 -33.40 -10.88
N VAL A 770 21.66 -32.66 -11.95
CA VAL A 770 20.93 -31.44 -12.31
C VAL A 770 20.50 -31.49 -13.75
N ASN A 771 19.30 -31.07 -14.05
CA ASN A 771 18.78 -30.96 -15.39
C ASN A 771 19.17 -29.61 -16.01
N VAL A 772 19.80 -29.67 -17.19
CA VAL A 772 20.20 -28.50 -18.00
C VAL A 772 19.85 -28.72 -19.46
N TYR A 773 19.75 -27.64 -20.22
CA TYR A 773 19.65 -27.76 -21.67
C TYR A 773 20.93 -28.34 -22.28
N PRO A 774 20.82 -29.11 -23.35
CA PRO A 774 22.00 -29.56 -24.11
C PRO A 774 22.83 -28.36 -24.58
N GLY A 775 24.11 -28.34 -24.22
CA GLY A 775 25.03 -27.25 -24.47
C GLY A 775 25.25 -26.29 -23.31
N ASP A 776 24.47 -26.39 -22.23
CA ASP A 776 24.62 -25.64 -20.99
C ASP A 776 25.35 -26.45 -19.89
N GLU A 777 25.66 -27.71 -20.16
CA GLU A 777 26.46 -28.54 -19.27
C GLU A 777 27.91 -28.07 -19.19
N PRO A 778 28.58 -28.21 -18.06
CA PRO A 778 30.05 -28.03 -18.00
C PRO A 778 30.74 -28.93 -19.02
N THR A 779 31.71 -28.36 -19.70
CA THR A 779 32.48 -29.09 -20.75
C THR A 779 33.67 -29.83 -20.17
N GLU A 780 34.10 -29.44 -18.99
CA GLU A 780 35.28 -30.04 -18.32
C GLU A 780 34.84 -31.07 -17.27
N THR A 781 35.66 -32.08 -17.11
CA THR A 781 35.51 -33.07 -16.04
C THR A 781 36.23 -32.62 -14.76
N CYS A 782 35.81 -33.12 -13.63
CA CYS A 782 36.38 -32.79 -12.32
C CYS A 782 37.91 -33.08 -12.32
N ASP A 783 38.64 -32.06 -11.95
CA ASP A 783 40.10 -32.08 -11.80
C ASP A 783 40.53 -31.97 -10.31
N LYS A 784 39.58 -31.83 -9.43
CA LYS A 784 39.83 -31.77 -7.98
C LYS A 784 39.86 -33.14 -7.31
N HIS A 785 39.16 -34.13 -7.83
CA HIS A 785 39.20 -35.50 -7.27
C HIS A 785 40.20 -36.39 -8.02
N VAL A 786 41.03 -37.06 -7.24
CA VAL A 786 42.01 -38.00 -7.72
C VAL A 786 41.71 -39.40 -7.16
N MET A 787 41.60 -40.37 -8.04
CA MET A 787 41.41 -41.75 -7.62
C MET A 787 42.75 -42.35 -7.12
N MET A 788 42.72 -42.95 -5.96
CA MET A 788 43.87 -43.65 -5.37
C MET A 788 43.45 -45.03 -4.84
N ASN A 789 44.39 -45.97 -4.89
CA ASN A 789 44.22 -47.29 -4.30
C ASN A 789 44.89 -47.33 -2.92
N PHE A 790 44.21 -47.91 -1.98
CA PHE A 790 44.63 -48.05 -0.60
C PHE A 790 44.65 -49.51 -0.23
N CYS A 791 45.62 -49.86 0.62
CA CYS A 791 45.68 -51.19 1.25
C CYS A 791 45.06 -51.13 2.63
N GLY A 792 43.84 -51.66 2.81
CA GLY A 792 43.12 -51.62 4.10
C GLY A 792 43.87 -52.42 5.18
N THR A 793 44.48 -53.54 4.82
CA THR A 793 45.28 -54.36 5.73
C THR A 793 46.52 -53.64 6.23
N GLY A 794 47.21 -52.92 5.33
CA GLY A 794 48.48 -52.26 5.68
C GLY A 794 48.36 -50.81 6.04
N GLY A 795 47.19 -50.21 5.88
CA GLY A 795 46.93 -48.85 6.31
C GLY A 795 47.60 -47.73 5.48
N GLY A 796 48.00 -47.97 4.23
CA GLY A 796 48.67 -46.98 3.38
C GLY A 796 48.25 -47.07 1.92
N VAL A 797 48.93 -46.23 1.06
CA VAL A 797 48.76 -46.31 -0.40
C VAL A 797 49.15 -47.68 -0.90
N ALA A 798 48.29 -48.33 -1.63
CA ALA A 798 48.58 -49.66 -2.18
C ALA A 798 49.74 -49.57 -3.17
N THR A 799 50.71 -50.45 -2.95
CA THR A 799 51.86 -50.67 -3.88
C THR A 799 51.49 -51.77 -4.89
N ASP A 800 52.29 -51.93 -5.94
CA ASP A 800 52.14 -53.02 -6.93
C ASP A 800 52.21 -54.39 -6.24
N TYR A 801 52.81 -54.46 -5.04
CA TYR A 801 52.91 -55.71 -4.27
C TYR A 801 51.62 -56.04 -3.54
N CYS A 802 50.84 -55.11 -3.11
CA CYS A 802 49.58 -55.35 -2.37
C CYS A 802 48.64 -56.27 -3.14
N SER A 803 48.46 -56.08 -4.42
CA SER A 803 47.60 -56.95 -5.24
C SER A 803 48.12 -58.40 -5.39
N SER A 804 49.35 -58.66 -5.01
CA SER A 804 49.97 -59.97 -5.04
C SER A 804 49.84 -60.78 -3.71
N TYR A 805 49.42 -60.14 -2.64
CA TYR A 805 49.24 -60.75 -1.32
C TYR A 805 47.76 -61.18 -1.17
N PRO A 806 47.49 -62.41 -0.76
CA PRO A 806 46.13 -62.93 -0.60
C PRO A 806 45.30 -62.28 0.51
N ASP A 807 45.95 -61.63 1.48
CA ASP A 807 45.38 -60.94 2.61
C ASP A 807 45.30 -59.42 2.46
N ALA A 808 45.78 -58.90 1.33
CA ALA A 808 45.73 -57.48 1.05
C ALA A 808 44.32 -57.07 0.59
N ASP A 809 43.62 -56.28 1.43
CA ASP A 809 42.36 -55.62 1.06
C ASP A 809 42.69 -54.34 0.33
N VAL A 810 42.65 -54.41 -1.01
CA VAL A 810 42.93 -53.24 -1.86
C VAL A 810 41.61 -52.62 -2.35
N TYR A 811 41.34 -51.40 -1.95
CA TYR A 811 40.18 -50.63 -2.39
C TYR A 811 40.57 -49.27 -3.01
N SER A 812 39.66 -48.70 -3.83
CA SER A 812 39.88 -47.43 -4.50
C SER A 812 39.01 -46.37 -3.89
N ALA A 813 39.58 -45.22 -3.58
CA ALA A 813 38.85 -44.04 -3.05
C ALA A 813 39.27 -42.75 -3.77
N GLY A 814 38.37 -41.81 -3.82
CA GLY A 814 38.60 -40.45 -4.38
C GLY A 814 39.07 -39.49 -3.30
N LEU A 815 40.23 -38.88 -3.51
CA LEU A 815 40.76 -37.81 -2.65
C LEU A 815 40.52 -36.45 -3.30
N VAL A 816 40.03 -35.46 -2.50
CA VAL A 816 39.86 -34.11 -3.02
C VAL A 816 41.15 -33.29 -2.89
N LYS A 817 41.53 -32.62 -3.93
CA LYS A 817 42.65 -31.67 -3.94
C LYS A 817 42.17 -30.31 -3.48
N LEU A 818 42.72 -29.76 -2.40
CA LEU A 818 42.44 -28.42 -1.90
C LEU A 818 43.76 -27.62 -1.85
N SER A 819 43.66 -26.34 -2.15
CA SER A 819 44.78 -25.42 -1.91
C SER A 819 44.85 -25.05 -0.44
N GLU A 820 45.98 -24.50 0.02
CA GLU A 820 46.12 -24.00 1.39
C GLU A 820 45.10 -22.89 1.68
N GLU A 821 44.78 -22.06 0.72
CA GLU A 821 43.74 -21.02 0.84
C GLU A 821 42.34 -21.64 1.04
N GLU A 822 42.01 -22.68 0.27
CA GLU A 822 40.73 -23.38 0.40
C GLU A 822 40.63 -24.09 1.76
N VAL A 823 41.68 -24.65 2.26
CA VAL A 823 41.73 -25.28 3.58
C VAL A 823 41.55 -24.23 4.68
N GLN A 824 42.20 -23.08 4.56
CA GLN A 824 42.04 -22.01 5.54
C GLN A 824 40.61 -21.48 5.51
N GLU A 825 40.05 -21.27 4.35
CA GLU A 825 38.64 -20.85 4.19
C GLU A 825 37.64 -21.83 4.82
N ILE A 826 37.91 -23.13 4.64
CA ILE A 826 37.08 -24.18 5.26
C ILE A 826 37.20 -24.15 6.78
N ARG A 827 38.43 -24.02 7.35
CA ARG A 827 38.66 -23.89 8.79
C ARG A 827 38.00 -22.66 9.37
N ASP A 828 38.07 -21.53 8.68
CA ASP A 828 37.37 -20.32 9.09
C ASP A 828 35.84 -20.53 9.11
N ALA A 829 35.32 -21.28 8.15
CA ALA A 829 33.92 -21.62 8.04
C ALA A 829 33.45 -22.65 9.08
N GLU A 830 34.31 -23.54 9.51
CA GLU A 830 34.03 -24.52 10.60
C GLU A 830 33.75 -23.78 11.91
N SER A 831 34.46 -22.71 12.20
CA SER A 831 34.22 -21.87 13.38
C SER A 831 32.84 -21.22 13.40
N VAL A 832 32.12 -21.21 12.31
CA VAL A 832 30.88 -20.48 12.11
C VAL A 832 29.70 -21.36 11.65
N GLY A 833 29.85 -22.69 11.61
CA GLY A 833 28.77 -23.63 11.35
C GLY A 833 28.88 -24.42 10.03
N LEU A 834 30.07 -24.50 9.43
CA LEU A 834 30.34 -25.56 8.45
C LEU A 834 30.36 -26.90 9.17
N ASN A 835 29.83 -27.94 8.53
CA ASN A 835 29.77 -29.26 9.08
C ASN A 835 31.21 -29.83 9.27
N ASP A 836 31.59 -30.23 10.50
CA ASP A 836 32.90 -30.78 10.88
C ASP A 836 33.37 -31.94 10.00
N ALA A 837 32.42 -32.68 9.40
CA ALA A 837 32.74 -33.79 8.52
C ALA A 837 33.50 -33.38 7.23
N TYR A 838 33.58 -32.09 6.94
CA TYR A 838 34.18 -31.66 5.65
C TYR A 838 35.69 -31.85 5.57
N LEU A 839 36.42 -31.57 6.65
CA LEU A 839 37.88 -31.81 6.74
C LEU A 839 38.25 -33.03 7.57
N ASN A 840 37.45 -33.37 8.55
CA ASN A 840 37.78 -34.42 9.55
C ASN A 840 37.50 -35.86 9.08
N ALA A 841 36.81 -36.01 7.94
CA ALA A 841 36.49 -37.36 7.40
C ALA A 841 37.71 -38.05 6.71
N GLY A 842 38.86 -37.41 6.66
CA GLY A 842 40.00 -37.90 5.88
C GLY A 842 39.83 -37.73 4.37
N GLY A 843 40.80 -38.14 3.59
CA GLY A 843 40.66 -38.09 2.12
C GLY A 843 40.93 -36.77 1.45
N VAL A 844 41.55 -35.82 2.13
CA VAL A 844 41.92 -34.52 1.58
C VAL A 844 43.37 -34.51 1.11
N TYR A 845 43.57 -34.04 -0.14
CA TYR A 845 44.88 -33.91 -0.77
C TYR A 845 45.24 -32.43 -0.96
N TYR A 846 46.41 -32.05 -0.50
CA TYR A 846 46.88 -30.68 -0.62
C TYR A 846 47.78 -30.46 -1.83
N THR A 847 47.55 -29.43 -2.63
CA THR A 847 48.30 -29.10 -3.84
C THR A 847 49.44 -28.14 -3.61
N GLY A 848 49.63 -27.57 -2.43
CA GLY A 848 50.64 -26.55 -2.12
C GLY A 848 52.04 -27.09 -1.78
N GLY A 849 52.20 -28.38 -1.83
CA GLY A 849 53.43 -29.14 -1.60
C GLY A 849 53.14 -30.61 -1.80
N GLU A 850 54.07 -31.44 -2.00
CA GLU A 850 53.90 -32.86 -2.27
C GLU A 850 53.34 -33.67 -1.07
N ALA A 851 52.72 -33.00 -0.10
CA ALA A 851 52.22 -33.64 1.13
C ALA A 851 50.78 -34.08 0.99
N TRP A 852 50.52 -35.35 1.22
CA TRP A 852 49.22 -35.96 1.39
C TRP A 852 48.80 -35.93 2.86
N ARG A 853 47.60 -35.51 3.17
CA ARG A 853 47.07 -35.66 4.51
C ARG A 853 46.08 -36.82 4.52
N GLY A 854 46.36 -37.77 5.36
CA GLY A 854 45.80 -39.12 5.37
C GLY A 854 44.33 -39.20 5.80
N PHE A 855 43.75 -40.35 5.60
CA PHE A 855 42.46 -40.80 6.09
C PHE A 855 42.31 -40.64 7.63
N HIS A 856 43.42 -40.59 8.35
CA HIS A 856 43.42 -40.41 9.80
C HIS A 856 44.44 -39.35 10.20
N ASN A 857 44.03 -38.42 11.06
CA ASN A 857 44.87 -37.40 11.68
C ASN A 857 46.09 -38.00 12.43
N GLU A 858 46.11 -39.29 12.70
CA GLU A 858 47.19 -40.00 13.42
C GLU A 858 48.44 -40.14 12.55
N TYR A 859 48.38 -39.92 11.23
CA TYR A 859 49.52 -40.02 10.34
C TYR A 859 50.16 -38.67 9.94
N GLU A 860 49.71 -37.59 10.57
CA GLU A 860 50.42 -36.34 10.46
C GLU A 860 51.78 -36.41 11.20
N ASN A 861 52.80 -36.76 10.48
CA ASN A 861 54.11 -36.31 10.91
C ASN A 861 54.13 -34.78 10.93
N ALA A 862 54.61 -34.19 11.98
CA ALA A 862 54.79 -32.76 12.16
C ALA A 862 55.52 -32.05 10.98
N ASN A 863 55.99 -32.79 9.97
CA ASN A 863 56.75 -32.36 8.80
C ASN A 863 55.99 -32.53 7.46
N GLY A 864 54.71 -32.89 7.46
CA GLY A 864 53.91 -32.98 6.23
C GLY A 864 54.38 -34.07 5.26
N THR A 865 54.75 -35.22 5.77
CA THR A 865 55.14 -36.37 4.91
C THR A 865 53.91 -36.94 4.19
N PRO A 866 54.05 -37.27 2.86
CA PRO A 866 53.02 -37.91 2.07
C PRO A 866 52.55 -39.23 2.68
N TYR A 867 51.35 -39.69 2.29
CA TYR A 867 50.89 -41.09 2.61
C TYR A 867 52.02 -42.04 2.37
N LEU A 868 52.39 -42.75 3.42
CA LEU A 868 53.34 -43.82 3.25
C LEU A 868 52.73 -44.95 2.40
N GLU A 869 53.49 -45.50 1.49
CA GLU A 869 53.17 -46.77 0.86
C GLU A 869 52.90 -47.81 1.90
N CYS A 870 52.06 -48.78 1.56
CA CYS A 870 51.71 -49.87 2.46
C CYS A 870 52.98 -50.47 3.10
N PRO A 871 53.18 -50.39 4.39
CA PRO A 871 54.39 -50.86 5.04
C PRO A 871 54.46 -52.41 5.13
N LEU A 872 53.28 -53.06 5.02
CA LEU A 872 53.23 -54.53 5.14
C LEU A 872 53.57 -55.26 3.83
N HIS A 873 53.29 -54.67 2.68
CA HIS A 873 53.44 -55.31 1.37
C HIS A 873 54.45 -54.56 0.54
N SER A 874 55.77 -54.84 0.78
CA SER A 874 56.91 -54.28 0.10
C SER A 874 57.80 -55.40 -0.49
N ALA A 875 58.68 -54.99 -1.43
CA ALA A 875 59.53 -55.98 -2.18
C ALA A 875 60.41 -56.84 -1.33
N GLY A 876 60.54 -56.53 -0.04
CA GLY A 876 61.34 -57.39 0.91
C GLY A 876 60.53 -58.27 1.89
N ALA A 877 59.20 -58.08 1.95
CA ALA A 877 58.39 -58.71 2.99
C ALA A 877 58.16 -60.21 2.79
N TRP A 878 58.48 -60.80 1.64
CA TRP A 878 58.28 -62.20 1.34
C TRP A 878 59.42 -63.11 1.86
N GLN A 879 60.51 -62.55 2.31
CA GLN A 879 61.71 -63.36 2.72
C GLN A 879 61.80 -63.65 4.17
N ASP A 880 60.90 -63.14 5.05
CA ASP A 880 61.08 -63.32 6.52
C ASP A 880 60.00 -64.14 7.22
N THR A 881 59.19 -64.94 6.51
CA THR A 881 58.11 -65.70 7.16
C THR A 881 58.58 -67.17 7.55
N GLU A 882 59.83 -67.57 7.39
CA GLU A 882 60.30 -68.94 7.83
C GLU A 882 61.13 -68.95 9.12
N ASN A 883 61.44 -67.84 9.79
CA ASN A 883 62.11 -67.93 11.07
C ASN A 883 61.95 -66.64 11.88
N THR A 884 60.98 -66.59 12.77
CA THR A 884 61.08 -65.99 14.09
C THR A 884 59.85 -66.37 14.91
N ASP A 885 59.83 -67.47 15.53
CA ASP A 885 59.22 -67.58 16.86
C ASP A 885 59.99 -66.62 17.77
N ASP A 886 59.30 -65.90 18.61
CA ASP A 886 59.78 -65.04 19.70
C ASP A 886 60.23 -63.58 19.32
N GLN A 887 59.28 -62.72 19.29
CA GLN A 887 59.25 -61.42 20.00
C GLN A 887 58.06 -60.61 19.61
N TYR A 888 56.86 -61.03 20.01
CA TYR A 888 55.78 -60.12 20.18
C TYR A 888 55.82 -59.51 21.56
N THR A 889 56.34 -58.29 21.68
CA THR A 889 56.09 -57.46 22.83
C THR A 889 54.76 -56.75 22.65
N ASP A 890 53.92 -56.97 23.64
CA ASP A 890 52.62 -56.43 23.83
C ASP A 890 52.49 -54.96 23.32
N PHE A 891 51.71 -54.73 22.27
CA PHE A 891 51.07 -53.46 22.09
C PHE A 891 49.69 -53.52 22.76
N GLU A 892 49.57 -52.80 23.88
CA GLU A 892 48.32 -52.59 24.57
C GLU A 892 47.24 -52.17 23.58
N SER A 893 46.15 -52.88 23.59
CA SER A 893 44.93 -52.59 22.89
C SER A 893 44.34 -51.27 23.37
N GLY A 894 44.63 -50.23 22.69
CA GLY A 894 43.82 -48.99 22.70
C GLY A 894 42.54 -49.27 21.94
N ASP A 895 41.42 -48.96 22.50
CA ASP A 895 40.06 -49.14 21.99
C ASP A 895 39.95 -48.76 20.50
N HIS A 896 39.87 -49.79 19.65
CA HIS A 896 39.43 -49.60 18.27
C HIS A 896 37.92 -49.43 18.25
N ASN A 897 37.45 -48.20 18.23
CA ASN A 897 36.15 -47.89 17.69
C ASN A 897 36.16 -48.23 16.22
N GLY A 898 35.69 -49.46 15.88
CA GLY A 898 35.47 -49.90 14.54
C GLY A 898 34.50 -48.96 13.82
N PHE A 899 34.96 -48.28 12.81
CA PHE A 899 34.12 -47.70 11.81
C PHE A 899 33.66 -48.84 10.87
N ASP A 900 32.48 -49.39 11.12
CA ASP A 900 31.72 -50.16 10.15
C ASP A 900 31.31 -49.25 9.00
N PHE A 901 32.08 -49.29 7.93
CA PHE A 901 31.76 -48.62 6.66
C PHE A 901 31.04 -49.64 5.76
N TRP A 902 29.77 -49.91 5.99
CA TRP A 902 28.76 -50.23 5.00
C TRP A 902 27.42 -50.45 5.69
N PRO A 903 26.35 -49.74 5.37
CA PRO A 903 25.03 -50.27 5.65
C PRO A 903 24.74 -51.35 4.62
N ASP A 904 24.50 -52.58 5.09
CA ASP A 904 23.90 -53.63 4.29
C ASP A 904 22.62 -53.08 3.65
N GLY A 905 22.55 -53.16 2.34
CA GLY A 905 21.30 -52.92 1.63
C GLY A 905 20.33 -54.04 1.98
N ASP A 906 19.19 -53.63 2.54
CA ASP A 906 17.86 -54.22 2.30
C ASP A 906 16.83 -53.58 3.25
N GLY A 907 15.84 -52.89 2.66
CA GLY A 907 14.65 -52.42 3.37
C GLY A 907 14.19 -51.07 2.88
#